data_032827d2ca2793bbbfc762acd8324faa
#
_entry.id   032827d2ca2793bbbfc762acd8324faa
#
_cell.length_a   1.000
_cell.length_b   1.000
_cell.length_c   1.000
_cell.angle_alpha   90.00
_cell.angle_beta   90.00
_cell.angle_gamma   90.00
#
_symmetry.space_group_name_H-M   'P 1'
#
loop_
_entity.id
_entity.type
_entity.pdbx_description
1 polymer ?
#
loop_
_entity_poly.entity_id
_entity_poly.type
_entity_poly.pdbx_seq_one_letter_code
_entity_poly.pdbx_strand_id
1 'polypeptide(L)'
;MKFGTKVIIALALLANLWFVSSCNNGPKRELWLDEVYKDSCFVQDWGIPQINQSVVWTPLTVNGVVYERGIGAHSISRMLYDLGGKAVSVSGLVGADDNNLYAGKLQFKIIGDKKELWKSGVMQKGDPVKEFNVSLSGIDKVLLLVEECGDGIMYDHADWLNVKFVTRGDITPIPAWPKPVAKEKYILTPEAPETPRINNPLVYGARPGNPFLMTIMASGNRPMTFEASGLPAGLKLDTSTGFITGKTELRGDFKVLLKAMNEKGVAEKEITLKIGDRIALTPPMGWNSWNCWGLSVDDEKVREAARMMNEKLHAYGWTYVNIDDGWEAAERTKQGELLSNEKFPDFKGLADYIHSLGLKFGIYSSPGPTTCGDYLGSYQHEEIDARTWGRWGVDYLKYDHCGYHAVQKDSEEKTIREPYIVMRDALDKVDRDIVYCVGYGAPNVWNWAREAGGELWRTTRDITDEWNVVTAIGCFQDVCAQATAPGNYNDPDMLVVGKLGKAWREKVHESALTPDEQYSHISLWCILSAPLLIGCDMSDIDDFTLSLLTNNEVIAVNQDLLAAPATKLLTDNGQIWYKKLYDGSYAVGFFQIDPYFILWDQDEAEAIQMKTYDFELALKQLGITGKVSVRDLWRQKDLGEYNGEFRTQVPYHGVSFVKITPVE
;
A
#
# COMPACT_ATOMS: atom_id res chain seq x y z
N MET A 1 -37.95 -32.35 -75.13
CA MET A 1 -37.46 -33.53 -74.47
C MET A 1 -36.46 -33.13 -73.42
N LYS A 2 -36.79 -33.28 -72.17
CA LYS A 2 -35.97 -32.94 -71.01
C LYS A 2 -35.11 -34.15 -70.63
N PHE A 3 -33.81 -34.03 -70.62
CA PHE A 3 -32.89 -34.82 -69.80
C PHE A 3 -31.54 -34.13 -69.79
N GLY A 4 -31.01 -33.77 -68.62
CA GLY A 4 -29.65 -33.35 -68.52
C GLY A 4 -29.33 -32.15 -67.60
N THR A 5 -29.81 -32.16 -66.35
CA THR A 5 -29.31 -31.17 -65.36
C THR A 5 -29.48 -31.71 -63.92
N LYS A 6 -28.87 -32.84 -63.66
CA LYS A 6 -28.85 -33.38 -62.27
C LYS A 6 -27.54 -34.09 -61.86
N VAL A 7 -26.43 -33.92 -62.59
CA VAL A 7 -25.16 -34.63 -62.25
C VAL A 7 -24.01 -33.63 -61.88
N ILE A 8 -24.16 -32.35 -61.91
CA ILE A 8 -23.07 -31.38 -61.63
C ILE A 8 -23.08 -30.82 -60.23
N ILE A 9 -24.08 -31.10 -59.39
CA ILE A 9 -24.15 -30.56 -57.97
C ILE A 9 -23.58 -31.52 -56.93
N ALA A 10 -23.34 -32.79 -57.28
CA ALA A 10 -22.79 -33.76 -56.30
C ALA A 10 -21.23 -33.83 -56.23
N LEU A 11 -20.53 -33.16 -57.12
CA LEU A 11 -19.04 -33.12 -57.14
C LEU A 11 -18.46 -31.84 -56.55
N ALA A 12 -19.25 -30.82 -56.25
CA ALA A 12 -18.78 -29.59 -55.61
C ALA A 12 -18.92 -29.62 -54.10
N LEU A 13 -19.58 -30.60 -53.50
CA LEU A 13 -19.74 -30.76 -52.02
C LEU A 13 -18.77 -31.76 -51.40
N LEU A 14 -17.93 -32.43 -52.19
CA LEU A 14 -16.87 -33.33 -51.73
C LEU A 14 -15.46 -32.70 -51.81
N ALA A 15 -15.34 -31.49 -52.38
CA ALA A 15 -14.06 -30.78 -52.45
C ALA A 15 -13.81 -29.80 -51.29
N ASN A 16 -14.82 -29.56 -50.43
CA ASN A 16 -14.72 -28.64 -49.28
C ASN A 16 -14.53 -29.37 -47.91
N LEU A 17 -14.28 -30.66 -47.90
CA LEU A 17 -13.99 -31.44 -46.67
C LEU A 17 -12.55 -31.89 -46.56
N TRP A 18 -11.64 -31.34 -47.41
CA TRP A 18 -10.21 -31.70 -47.40
C TRP A 18 -9.28 -30.52 -47.16
N PHE A 19 -9.78 -29.40 -46.62
CA PHE A 19 -8.95 -28.21 -46.33
C PHE A 19 -8.94 -27.79 -44.86
N VAL A 20 -9.19 -28.70 -43.94
CA VAL A 20 -9.00 -28.45 -42.51
C VAL A 20 -8.14 -29.58 -41.89
N SER A 21 -7.06 -29.92 -42.58
CA SER A 21 -6.01 -30.76 -41.97
C SER A 21 -4.69 -30.63 -42.76
N SER A 22 -4.22 -29.41 -42.89
CA SER A 22 -2.84 -29.21 -43.28
C SER A 22 -2.42 -27.87 -42.72
N CYS A 23 -1.52 -27.91 -41.84
CA CYS A 23 -0.41 -26.98 -41.74
C CYS A 23 0.17 -26.96 -40.33
N ASN A 24 0.69 -28.10 -39.88
CA ASN A 24 1.64 -28.09 -38.78
C ASN A 24 2.98 -28.76 -39.18
N ASN A 25 3.38 -28.59 -40.45
CA ASN A 25 4.56 -29.24 -41.03
C ASN A 25 5.76 -28.32 -41.29
N GLY A 26 5.83 -27.14 -40.64
CA GLY A 26 7.03 -26.32 -40.65
C GLY A 26 8.19 -27.03 -39.91
N PRO A 27 9.46 -26.71 -40.26
CA PRO A 27 10.59 -27.22 -39.50
C PRO A 27 10.50 -26.79 -38.04
N LYS A 28 10.82 -27.68 -37.12
CA LYS A 28 10.94 -27.34 -35.70
C LYS A 28 12.13 -26.41 -35.50
N ARG A 29 11.97 -25.41 -34.72
CA ARG A 29 13.02 -24.50 -34.24
C ARG A 29 12.95 -24.34 -32.73
N GLU A 30 14.04 -24.01 -32.11
CA GLU A 30 14.13 -23.66 -30.72
C GLU A 30 14.12 -22.15 -30.57
N LEU A 31 13.39 -21.65 -29.61
CA LEU A 31 13.36 -20.24 -29.21
C LEU A 31 13.58 -20.18 -27.71
N TRP A 32 14.52 -19.38 -27.26
CA TRP A 32 14.80 -19.21 -25.85
C TRP A 32 13.88 -18.17 -25.24
N LEU A 33 13.50 -18.37 -23.98
CA LEU A 33 12.60 -17.49 -23.24
C LEU A 33 13.13 -16.04 -23.19
N ASP A 34 14.43 -15.89 -22.91
CA ASP A 34 15.11 -14.58 -22.86
C ASP A 34 15.16 -13.86 -24.23
N GLU A 35 15.03 -14.59 -25.34
CA GLU A 35 14.95 -14.02 -26.70
C GLU A 35 13.52 -13.59 -27.09
N VAL A 36 12.51 -14.27 -26.58
CA VAL A 36 11.09 -13.97 -26.87
C VAL A 36 10.43 -13.14 -25.78
N TYR A 37 11.13 -12.87 -24.71
CA TYR A 37 10.66 -12.03 -23.61
C TYR A 37 10.44 -10.59 -24.08
N LYS A 38 9.35 -9.98 -23.57
CA LYS A 38 9.11 -8.54 -23.65
C LYS A 38 8.46 -8.07 -22.34
N ASP A 39 8.78 -6.88 -21.91
CA ASP A 39 8.22 -6.30 -20.68
C ASP A 39 6.69 -6.31 -20.68
N SER A 40 6.06 -6.11 -21.84
CA SER A 40 4.60 -6.09 -21.96
C SER A 40 3.92 -7.44 -21.68
N CYS A 41 4.63 -8.58 -21.79
CA CYS A 41 4.05 -9.90 -21.49
C CYS A 41 4.19 -10.31 -20.03
N PHE A 42 4.84 -9.48 -19.23
CA PHE A 42 5.21 -9.79 -17.87
C PHE A 42 4.51 -8.88 -16.87
N VAL A 43 4.02 -9.44 -15.79
CA VAL A 43 3.54 -8.74 -14.60
C VAL A 43 4.11 -9.42 -13.37
N GLN A 44 4.61 -8.64 -12.43
CA GLN A 44 4.99 -9.12 -11.11
C GLN A 44 4.69 -8.08 -10.05
N ASP A 45 4.67 -8.53 -8.81
CA ASP A 45 4.33 -7.73 -7.66
C ASP A 45 5.45 -6.83 -7.16
N TRP A 46 6.72 -7.21 -7.44
CA TRP A 46 7.87 -6.42 -6.99
C TRP A 46 9.07 -6.53 -7.94
N GLY A 47 9.79 -5.41 -8.07
CA GLY A 47 10.99 -5.31 -8.88
C GLY A 47 10.69 -5.32 -10.39
N ILE A 48 11.73 -5.31 -11.18
CA ILE A 48 11.66 -5.41 -12.64
C ILE A 48 12.29 -6.73 -13.04
N PRO A 49 11.60 -7.58 -13.83
CA PRO A 49 12.18 -8.81 -14.33
C PRO A 49 13.50 -8.56 -15.07
N GLN A 50 14.44 -9.44 -14.89
CA GLN A 50 15.76 -9.28 -15.48
C GLN A 50 16.07 -10.42 -16.46
N ILE A 51 16.57 -10.05 -17.66
CA ILE A 51 17.08 -11.02 -18.61
C ILE A 51 18.50 -11.42 -18.20
N ASN A 52 18.73 -12.71 -18.01
CA ASN A 52 20.03 -13.31 -17.67
C ASN A 52 20.64 -12.79 -16.36
N GLN A 53 19.81 -12.22 -15.51
CA GLN A 53 20.14 -11.79 -14.15
C GLN A 53 18.97 -12.10 -13.22
N SER A 54 19.25 -12.18 -11.92
CA SER A 54 18.20 -12.24 -10.90
C SER A 54 17.44 -10.90 -10.83
N VAL A 55 16.27 -10.92 -10.22
CA VAL A 55 15.44 -9.70 -10.03
C VAL A 55 16.17 -8.57 -9.28
N VAL A 56 17.29 -8.85 -8.61
CA VAL A 56 18.15 -7.88 -7.90
C VAL A 56 19.48 -7.63 -8.62
N TRP A 57 19.55 -7.83 -9.94
CA TRP A 57 20.71 -7.55 -10.82
C TRP A 57 22.00 -8.31 -10.47
N THR A 58 21.90 -9.48 -9.86
CA THR A 58 23.03 -10.38 -9.63
C THR A 58 22.96 -11.56 -10.60
N PRO A 59 24.02 -12.35 -10.76
CA PRO A 59 23.93 -13.57 -11.55
C PRO A 59 22.82 -14.50 -11.06
N LEU A 60 22.05 -15.10 -11.98
CA LEU A 60 21.06 -16.13 -11.66
C LEU A 60 21.76 -17.27 -10.92
N THR A 61 21.43 -17.48 -9.65
CA THR A 61 22.14 -18.45 -8.81
C THR A 61 21.15 -19.26 -7.96
N VAL A 62 21.13 -20.57 -8.17
CA VAL A 62 20.25 -21.48 -7.41
C VAL A 62 21.08 -22.61 -6.82
N ASN A 63 20.99 -22.79 -5.52
CA ASN A 63 21.72 -23.81 -4.75
C ASN A 63 23.24 -23.82 -5.06
N GLY A 64 23.84 -22.62 -5.12
CA GLY A 64 25.26 -22.41 -5.39
C GLY A 64 25.70 -22.57 -6.86
N VAL A 65 24.77 -22.82 -7.78
CA VAL A 65 25.07 -22.98 -9.21
C VAL A 65 24.64 -21.72 -9.97
N VAL A 66 25.56 -21.13 -10.74
CA VAL A 66 25.30 -19.96 -11.59
C VAL A 66 24.81 -20.39 -12.95
N TYR A 67 23.79 -19.71 -13.48
CA TYR A 67 23.20 -19.93 -14.79
C TYR A 67 23.36 -18.70 -15.67
N GLU A 68 23.74 -18.93 -16.95
CA GLU A 68 24.01 -17.84 -17.90
C GLU A 68 22.73 -17.30 -18.58
N ARG A 69 21.66 -18.10 -18.63
CA ARG A 69 20.41 -17.77 -19.34
C ARG A 69 19.20 -17.98 -18.48
N GLY A 70 18.31 -17.02 -18.52
CA GLY A 70 17.01 -17.11 -17.83
C GLY A 70 16.33 -15.78 -17.66
N ILE A 71 15.24 -15.81 -16.90
CA ILE A 71 14.51 -14.62 -16.45
C ILE A 71 14.46 -14.68 -14.92
N GLY A 72 15.11 -13.72 -14.28
CA GLY A 72 14.92 -13.48 -12.86
C GLY A 72 13.62 -12.71 -12.62
N ALA A 73 12.80 -13.25 -11.75
CA ALA A 73 11.45 -12.79 -11.43
C ALA A 73 11.23 -12.74 -9.92
N HIS A 74 10.08 -12.23 -9.52
CA HIS A 74 9.60 -12.23 -8.14
C HIS A 74 8.17 -12.80 -8.09
N SER A 75 7.82 -13.51 -7.04
CA SER A 75 6.43 -13.95 -6.80
C SER A 75 5.56 -12.72 -6.36
N ILE A 76 4.36 -12.49 -6.87
CA ILE A 76 3.66 -13.28 -7.87
C ILE A 76 4.03 -12.75 -9.25
N SER A 77 4.39 -13.61 -10.18
CA SER A 77 4.74 -13.17 -11.53
C SER A 77 4.08 -14.00 -12.63
N ARG A 78 3.80 -13.36 -13.76
CA ARG A 78 3.08 -13.94 -14.90
C ARG A 78 3.73 -13.53 -16.21
N MET A 79 3.97 -14.51 -17.08
CA MET A 79 4.39 -14.30 -18.46
C MET A 79 3.41 -15.01 -19.38
N LEU A 80 2.76 -14.30 -20.31
CA LEU A 80 1.72 -14.84 -21.18
C LEU A 80 2.17 -14.80 -22.66
N TYR A 81 2.01 -15.92 -23.34
CA TYR A 81 2.41 -16.08 -24.75
C TYR A 81 1.29 -16.69 -25.60
N ASP A 82 1.06 -16.11 -26.78
CA ASP A 82 0.27 -16.72 -27.85
C ASP A 82 1.16 -17.64 -28.67
N LEU A 83 0.77 -18.89 -28.72
CA LEU A 83 1.49 -19.96 -29.45
C LEU A 83 0.85 -20.27 -30.82
N GLY A 84 -0.40 -19.81 -31.04
CA GLY A 84 -1.19 -20.09 -32.23
C GLY A 84 -1.29 -21.56 -32.58
N GLY A 85 -1.28 -22.44 -31.58
CA GLY A 85 -1.28 -23.90 -31.74
C GLY A 85 -0.01 -24.49 -32.39
N LYS A 86 1.07 -23.69 -32.55
CA LYS A 86 2.28 -24.08 -33.28
C LYS A 86 3.41 -24.58 -32.39
N ALA A 87 3.32 -24.38 -31.09
CA ALA A 87 4.32 -24.88 -30.15
C ALA A 87 4.21 -26.41 -29.96
N VAL A 88 5.33 -27.04 -29.78
CA VAL A 88 5.44 -28.49 -29.55
C VAL A 88 5.66 -28.75 -28.06
N SER A 89 6.61 -28.05 -27.46
CA SER A 89 6.94 -28.19 -26.04
C SER A 89 7.65 -26.95 -25.51
N VAL A 90 7.64 -26.82 -24.18
CA VAL A 90 8.51 -25.92 -23.42
C VAL A 90 9.29 -26.75 -22.40
N SER A 91 10.58 -26.48 -22.26
CA SER A 91 11.45 -27.18 -21.31
C SER A 91 12.45 -26.21 -20.68
N GLY A 92 12.91 -26.52 -19.48
CA GLY A 92 13.87 -25.72 -18.75
C GLY A 92 14.01 -26.17 -17.30
N LEU A 93 14.57 -25.28 -16.48
CA LEU A 93 14.75 -25.44 -15.05
C LEU A 93 14.08 -24.27 -14.33
N VAL A 94 13.69 -24.47 -13.07
CA VAL A 94 13.22 -23.41 -12.17
C VAL A 94 13.88 -23.53 -10.81
N GLY A 95 14.02 -22.40 -10.11
CA GLY A 95 14.59 -22.41 -8.76
C GLY A 95 14.29 -21.12 -7.99
N ALA A 96 14.34 -21.21 -6.67
CA ALA A 96 14.39 -20.04 -5.81
C ALA A 96 15.82 -19.49 -5.78
N ASP A 97 16.00 -18.20 -6.08
CA ASP A 97 17.31 -17.57 -6.18
C ASP A 97 18.03 -17.49 -4.83
N ASP A 98 19.36 -17.68 -4.83
CA ASP A 98 20.19 -17.67 -3.62
C ASP A 98 20.33 -16.28 -2.99
N ASN A 99 19.93 -15.20 -3.68
CA ASN A 99 19.89 -13.85 -3.12
C ASN A 99 18.69 -13.61 -2.22
N ASN A 100 17.77 -14.58 -2.07
CA ASN A 100 16.76 -14.53 -1.03
C ASN A 100 17.44 -14.49 0.33
N LEU A 101 17.22 -13.42 1.11
CA LEU A 101 17.77 -13.30 2.47
C LEU A 101 17.09 -14.27 3.45
N TYR A 102 15.82 -14.59 3.19
CA TYR A 102 15.01 -15.51 3.98
C TYR A 102 14.45 -16.63 3.09
N ALA A 103 13.94 -17.69 3.71
CA ALA A 103 13.35 -18.81 2.99
C ALA A 103 11.89 -18.53 2.63
N GLY A 104 11.64 -17.55 1.76
CA GLY A 104 10.33 -17.34 1.13
C GLY A 104 9.92 -18.58 0.34
N LYS A 105 8.63 -18.92 0.33
CA LYS A 105 8.09 -20.10 -0.32
C LYS A 105 7.34 -19.76 -1.57
N LEU A 106 7.83 -20.23 -2.68
CA LEU A 106 7.27 -19.99 -4.01
C LEU A 106 6.99 -21.28 -4.77
N GLN A 107 6.16 -21.22 -5.79
CA GLN A 107 5.84 -22.33 -6.67
C GLN A 107 5.75 -21.87 -8.12
N PHE A 108 6.37 -22.62 -9.01
CA PHE A 108 6.24 -22.38 -10.45
C PHE A 108 5.13 -23.23 -11.06
N LYS A 109 4.37 -22.66 -11.99
CA LYS A 109 3.34 -23.34 -12.77
C LYS A 109 3.44 -23.02 -14.25
N ILE A 110 3.05 -24.00 -15.07
CA ILE A 110 2.86 -23.82 -16.51
C ILE A 110 1.39 -24.15 -16.80
N ILE A 111 0.65 -23.17 -17.31
CA ILE A 111 -0.78 -23.26 -17.57
C ILE A 111 -1.00 -23.06 -19.08
N GLY A 112 -1.64 -24.02 -19.74
CA GLY A 112 -2.00 -23.95 -21.15
C GLY A 112 -3.52 -23.90 -21.31
N ASP A 113 -4.06 -22.93 -22.04
CA ASP A 113 -5.49 -22.75 -22.29
C ASP A 113 -6.35 -22.94 -21.03
N LYS A 114 -5.94 -22.25 -19.93
CA LYS A 114 -6.61 -22.27 -18.61
C LYS A 114 -6.47 -23.60 -17.83
N LYS A 115 -5.60 -24.53 -18.27
CA LYS A 115 -5.36 -25.82 -17.58
C LYS A 115 -3.95 -25.89 -17.04
N GLU A 116 -3.79 -26.30 -15.76
CA GLU A 116 -2.46 -26.61 -15.21
C GLU A 116 -1.84 -27.80 -15.98
N LEU A 117 -0.71 -27.55 -16.63
CA LEU A 117 0.04 -28.55 -17.35
C LEU A 117 1.19 -29.11 -16.52
N TRP A 118 1.74 -28.27 -15.65
CA TRP A 118 2.87 -28.63 -14.78
C TRP A 118 2.99 -27.68 -13.59
N LYS A 119 3.54 -28.18 -12.47
CA LYS A 119 3.94 -27.39 -11.31
C LYS A 119 5.18 -27.95 -10.64
N SER A 120 5.98 -27.07 -10.07
CA SER A 120 7.17 -27.43 -9.31
C SER A 120 6.88 -28.05 -7.94
N GLY A 121 5.70 -27.76 -7.36
CA GLY A 121 5.49 -27.82 -5.91
C GLY A 121 6.25 -26.71 -5.21
N VAL A 122 6.09 -26.61 -3.89
CA VAL A 122 6.73 -25.56 -3.09
C VAL A 122 8.25 -25.66 -3.17
N MET A 123 8.90 -24.52 -3.36
CA MET A 123 10.35 -24.35 -3.41
C MET A 123 10.76 -23.17 -2.52
N GLN A 124 11.98 -23.23 -1.98
CA GLN A 124 12.58 -22.17 -1.19
C GLN A 124 14.09 -22.10 -1.45
N LYS A 125 14.75 -21.05 -0.99
CA LYS A 125 16.21 -20.91 -1.06
C LYS A 125 16.92 -22.17 -0.56
N GLY A 126 17.93 -22.62 -1.31
CA GLY A 126 18.72 -23.80 -1.03
C GLY A 126 18.13 -25.12 -1.55
N ASP A 127 16.90 -25.10 -2.06
CA ASP A 127 16.36 -26.26 -2.78
C ASP A 127 17.06 -26.42 -4.14
N PRO A 128 17.27 -27.67 -4.61
CA PRO A 128 17.80 -27.91 -5.94
C PRO A 128 16.81 -27.43 -7.01
N VAL A 129 17.34 -27.02 -8.17
CA VAL A 129 16.51 -26.72 -9.34
C VAL A 129 15.58 -27.87 -9.68
N LYS A 130 14.40 -27.55 -10.20
CA LYS A 130 13.46 -28.54 -10.77
C LYS A 130 13.41 -28.42 -12.28
N GLU A 131 13.58 -29.56 -12.95
CA GLU A 131 13.48 -29.67 -14.41
C GLU A 131 12.01 -29.83 -14.81
N PHE A 132 11.66 -29.24 -15.96
CA PHE A 132 10.39 -29.47 -16.60
C PHE A 132 10.54 -29.68 -18.10
N ASN A 133 9.64 -30.49 -18.66
CA ASN A 133 9.47 -30.67 -20.09
C ASN A 133 7.99 -30.92 -20.37
N VAL A 134 7.31 -29.91 -20.87
CA VAL A 134 5.84 -29.86 -20.98
C VAL A 134 5.45 -29.83 -22.45
N SER A 135 4.55 -30.74 -22.84
CA SER A 135 3.97 -30.72 -24.19
C SER A 135 3.02 -29.54 -24.35
N LEU A 136 3.18 -28.78 -25.41
CA LEU A 136 2.32 -27.66 -25.80
C LEU A 136 1.54 -27.96 -27.08
N SER A 137 1.49 -29.21 -27.52
CA SER A 137 0.77 -29.61 -28.74
C SER A 137 -0.73 -29.35 -28.59
N GLY A 138 -1.28 -28.45 -29.43
CA GLY A 138 -2.69 -28.09 -29.42
C GLY A 138 -3.04 -27.01 -28.38
N ILE A 139 -2.05 -26.38 -27.75
CA ILE A 139 -2.22 -25.25 -26.85
C ILE A 139 -2.07 -23.96 -27.64
N ASP A 140 -3.05 -23.09 -27.55
CA ASP A 140 -3.04 -21.78 -28.21
C ASP A 140 -2.30 -20.72 -27.37
N LYS A 141 -2.50 -20.72 -26.05
CA LYS A 141 -1.85 -19.76 -25.14
C LYS A 141 -1.22 -20.47 -23.96
N VAL A 142 -0.04 -20.01 -23.54
CA VAL A 142 0.65 -20.53 -22.35
C VAL A 142 0.99 -19.39 -21.39
N LEU A 143 0.74 -19.63 -20.10
CA LEU A 143 1.14 -18.79 -19.00
C LEU A 143 2.24 -19.49 -18.20
N LEU A 144 3.35 -18.78 -17.99
CA LEU A 144 4.38 -19.12 -17.02
C LEU A 144 4.12 -18.30 -15.76
N LEU A 145 3.87 -18.96 -14.64
CA LEU A 145 3.40 -18.35 -13.40
C LEU A 145 4.35 -18.70 -12.24
N VAL A 146 4.68 -17.73 -11.41
CA VAL A 146 5.26 -17.94 -10.08
C VAL A 146 4.23 -17.47 -9.06
N GLU A 147 3.92 -18.31 -8.07
CA GLU A 147 2.98 -18.01 -6.98
C GLU A 147 3.70 -18.00 -5.63
N GLU A 148 3.20 -17.22 -4.70
CA GLU A 148 3.51 -17.32 -3.27
C GLU A 148 2.82 -18.56 -2.67
N CYS A 149 3.31 -19.05 -1.55
CA CYS A 149 2.82 -20.29 -0.94
C CYS A 149 2.32 -20.11 0.51
N GLY A 150 1.67 -18.97 0.80
CA GLY A 150 0.94 -18.71 2.06
C GLY A 150 1.79 -18.07 3.16
N ASP A 151 3.02 -17.65 2.87
CA ASP A 151 3.88 -16.89 3.78
C ASP A 151 4.15 -15.46 3.29
N GLY A 152 3.41 -15.02 2.26
CA GLY A 152 3.53 -13.72 1.63
C GLY A 152 4.62 -13.72 0.53
N ILE A 153 4.85 -12.55 -0.04
CA ILE A 153 5.69 -12.37 -1.24
C ILE A 153 7.14 -11.97 -0.94
N MET A 154 7.52 -11.88 0.33
CA MET A 154 8.82 -11.31 0.70
C MET A 154 9.97 -12.26 0.46
N TYR A 155 10.95 -11.80 -0.33
CA TYR A 155 12.10 -12.58 -0.74
C TYR A 155 11.77 -13.82 -1.59
N ASP A 156 10.71 -13.75 -2.37
CA ASP A 156 10.32 -14.77 -3.33
C ASP A 156 11.00 -14.56 -4.67
N HIS A 157 12.33 -14.34 -4.66
CA HIS A 157 13.11 -14.25 -5.90
C HIS A 157 13.12 -15.61 -6.59
N ALA A 158 12.76 -15.62 -7.84
CA ALA A 158 12.44 -16.80 -8.62
C ALA A 158 13.14 -16.76 -9.98
N ASP A 159 13.74 -17.86 -10.39
CA ASP A 159 14.46 -17.93 -11.65
C ASP A 159 13.86 -18.97 -12.60
N TRP A 160 13.48 -18.51 -13.80
CA TRP A 160 13.22 -19.36 -14.95
C TRP A 160 14.54 -19.54 -15.71
N LEU A 161 15.14 -20.74 -15.64
CA LEU A 161 16.51 -21.01 -16.08
C LEU A 161 16.55 -21.88 -17.34
N ASN A 162 17.33 -21.48 -18.33
CA ASN A 162 17.54 -22.26 -19.58
C ASN A 162 16.21 -22.69 -20.23
N VAL A 163 15.19 -21.82 -20.17
CA VAL A 163 13.87 -22.14 -20.70
C VAL A 163 13.84 -21.95 -22.20
N LYS A 164 13.38 -22.98 -22.91
CA LYS A 164 13.23 -22.93 -24.35
C LYS A 164 11.92 -23.54 -24.84
N PHE A 165 11.37 -22.93 -25.85
CA PHE A 165 10.23 -23.43 -26.61
C PHE A 165 10.73 -24.19 -27.87
N VAL A 166 10.12 -25.34 -28.15
CA VAL A 166 10.21 -25.97 -29.46
C VAL A 166 8.94 -25.65 -30.21
N THR A 167 9.04 -24.96 -31.34
CA THR A 167 7.89 -24.46 -32.12
C THR A 167 8.04 -24.71 -33.62
N ARG A 168 6.93 -24.69 -34.36
CA ARG A 168 6.83 -24.68 -35.82
C ARG A 168 6.43 -23.31 -36.41
N GLY A 169 6.31 -22.31 -35.58
CA GLY A 169 5.94 -20.95 -35.93
C GLY A 169 6.44 -19.94 -34.91
N ASP A 170 6.00 -18.71 -35.02
CA ASP A 170 6.35 -17.68 -34.05
C ASP A 170 5.58 -17.85 -32.77
N ILE A 171 6.19 -17.40 -31.69
CA ILE A 171 5.59 -17.23 -30.36
C ILE A 171 5.46 -15.73 -30.13
N THR A 172 4.26 -15.26 -29.81
CA THR A 172 3.99 -13.84 -29.61
C THR A 172 3.76 -13.57 -28.15
N PRO A 173 4.59 -12.74 -27.51
CA PRO A 173 4.29 -12.22 -26.17
C PRO A 173 2.98 -11.43 -26.22
N ILE A 174 2.06 -11.70 -25.30
CA ILE A 174 0.82 -10.94 -25.17
C ILE A 174 0.76 -10.30 -23.77
N PRO A 175 0.11 -9.13 -23.60
CA PRO A 175 -0.02 -8.50 -22.31
C PRO A 175 -0.59 -9.50 -21.30
N ALA A 176 0.18 -9.79 -20.25
CA ALA A 176 -0.25 -10.73 -19.21
C ALA A 176 -1.36 -10.15 -18.33
N TRP A 177 -1.54 -8.85 -18.41
CA TRP A 177 -2.56 -8.10 -17.68
C TRP A 177 -3.28 -7.18 -18.67
N PRO A 178 -4.56 -7.39 -18.93
CA PRO A 178 -5.31 -6.47 -19.78
C PRO A 178 -5.40 -5.12 -19.09
N LYS A 179 -5.29 -4.07 -19.86
CA LYS A 179 -5.48 -2.70 -19.34
C LYS A 179 -6.84 -2.63 -18.66
N PRO A 180 -6.94 -2.00 -17.49
CA PRO A 180 -8.23 -1.71 -16.88
C PRO A 180 -9.10 -0.96 -17.88
N VAL A 181 -10.38 -1.30 -17.96
CA VAL A 181 -11.34 -0.48 -18.69
C VAL A 181 -11.40 0.87 -17.98
N ALA A 182 -11.12 1.92 -18.72
CA ALA A 182 -11.17 3.27 -18.17
C ALA A 182 -12.59 3.54 -17.65
N LYS A 183 -12.71 3.87 -16.38
CA LYS A 183 -13.96 4.27 -15.72
C LYS A 183 -13.89 5.76 -15.41
N GLU A 184 -15.01 6.45 -15.63
CA GLU A 184 -15.12 7.84 -15.18
C GLU A 184 -15.03 7.92 -13.65
N LYS A 185 -14.36 8.95 -13.14
CA LYS A 185 -14.31 9.24 -11.71
C LYS A 185 -15.72 9.61 -11.21
N TYR A 186 -16.11 9.06 -10.09
CA TYR A 186 -17.41 9.32 -9.45
C TYR A 186 -17.24 9.53 -7.95
N ILE A 187 -18.04 10.44 -7.38
CA ILE A 187 -17.95 10.84 -5.98
C ILE A 187 -19.09 10.19 -5.20
N LEU A 188 -18.72 9.42 -4.16
CA LEU A 188 -19.66 8.81 -3.22
C LEU A 188 -19.84 9.64 -1.95
N THR A 189 -18.76 10.31 -1.51
CA THR A 189 -18.76 11.14 -0.30
C THR A 189 -19.69 12.34 -0.48
N PRO A 190 -20.71 12.52 0.35
CA PRO A 190 -21.56 13.72 0.28
C PRO A 190 -20.78 14.96 0.69
N GLU A 191 -21.26 16.12 0.26
CA GLU A 191 -20.72 17.40 0.70
C GLU A 191 -20.81 17.53 2.23
N ALA A 192 -19.80 18.18 2.82
CA ALA A 192 -19.80 18.44 4.26
C ALA A 192 -20.97 19.41 4.61
N PRO A 193 -21.62 19.23 5.77
CA PRO A 193 -22.67 20.13 6.19
C PRO A 193 -22.11 21.54 6.43
N GLU A 194 -22.94 22.56 6.19
CA GLU A 194 -22.59 23.97 6.49
C GLU A 194 -22.38 24.22 8.00
N THR A 195 -23.07 23.45 8.86
CA THR A 195 -22.86 23.46 10.31
C THR A 195 -21.50 22.87 10.67
N PRO A 196 -20.89 23.32 11.79
CA PRO A 196 -19.64 22.73 12.26
C PRO A 196 -19.75 21.23 12.53
N ARG A 197 -18.69 20.48 12.21
CA ARG A 197 -18.52 19.09 12.61
C ARG A 197 -17.08 18.88 13.05
N ILE A 198 -16.86 18.49 14.32
CA ILE A 198 -15.53 18.25 14.90
C ILE A 198 -15.06 16.85 14.52
N ASN A 199 -13.95 16.76 13.81
CA ASN A 199 -13.36 15.53 13.25
C ASN A 199 -12.16 15.00 14.06
N ASN A 200 -11.76 15.66 15.17
CA ASN A 200 -10.70 15.14 16.05
C ASN A 200 -10.98 13.70 16.47
N PRO A 201 -9.96 12.82 16.60
CA PRO A 201 -10.11 11.53 17.25
C PRO A 201 -10.53 11.71 18.72
N LEU A 202 -11.11 10.67 19.32
CA LEU A 202 -11.58 10.70 20.71
C LEU A 202 -10.45 10.68 21.74
N VAL A 203 -9.22 10.46 21.30
CA VAL A 203 -8.03 10.44 22.18
C VAL A 203 -6.87 11.14 21.50
N TYR A 204 -6.06 11.81 22.29
CA TYR A 204 -4.80 12.41 21.84
C TYR A 204 -3.72 12.18 22.91
N GLY A 205 -2.53 11.70 22.49
CA GLY A 205 -1.41 11.40 23.37
C GLY A 205 -0.32 12.47 23.30
N ALA A 206 0.30 12.81 24.44
CA ALA A 206 1.48 13.67 24.50
C ALA A 206 2.33 13.35 25.74
N ARG A 207 3.64 13.63 25.68
CA ARG A 207 4.54 13.51 26.83
C ARG A 207 4.51 14.78 27.67
N PRO A 208 4.61 14.68 29.01
CA PRO A 208 4.70 15.84 29.87
C PRO A 208 5.99 16.62 29.61
N GLY A 209 5.93 17.96 29.77
CA GLY A 209 7.08 18.85 29.57
C GLY A 209 7.42 19.19 28.11
N ASN A 210 6.92 18.43 27.15
CA ASN A 210 7.17 18.66 25.74
C ASN A 210 6.29 19.76 25.13
N PRO A 211 6.71 20.44 24.06
CA PRO A 211 5.86 21.34 23.30
C PRO A 211 4.63 20.64 22.77
N PHE A 212 3.45 21.20 23.05
CA PHE A 212 2.18 20.66 22.63
C PHE A 212 1.60 21.45 21.46
N LEU A 213 1.12 20.78 20.44
CA LEU A 213 0.38 21.36 19.34
C LEU A 213 -0.74 20.39 18.92
N MET A 214 -1.98 20.84 19.05
CA MET A 214 -3.16 20.15 18.54
C MET A 214 -4.14 21.20 18.01
N THR A 215 -4.83 20.92 16.92
CA THR A 215 -5.88 21.78 16.36
C THR A 215 -7.26 21.21 16.65
N ILE A 216 -8.25 22.03 16.95
CA ILE A 216 -9.66 21.63 16.87
C ILE A 216 -10.03 21.55 15.40
N MET A 217 -10.00 20.33 14.86
CA MET A 217 -10.23 20.05 13.45
C MET A 217 -11.72 19.99 13.18
N ALA A 218 -12.26 21.01 12.51
CA ALA A 218 -13.69 21.10 12.23
C ALA A 218 -13.98 21.46 10.78
N SER A 219 -14.83 20.69 10.12
CA SER A 219 -15.43 21.00 8.82
C SER A 219 -16.71 21.83 9.01
N GLY A 220 -17.15 22.51 7.93
CA GLY A 220 -18.30 23.43 7.93
C GLY A 220 -17.92 24.82 7.42
N ASN A 221 -18.91 25.70 7.28
CA ASN A 221 -18.69 27.03 6.74
C ASN A 221 -17.79 27.89 7.65
N ARG A 222 -16.92 28.67 7.04
CA ARG A 222 -16.07 29.66 7.71
C ARG A 222 -16.71 31.07 7.59
N PRO A 223 -16.45 31.99 8.54
CA PRO A 223 -15.56 31.85 9.69
C PRO A 223 -16.12 30.97 10.82
N MET A 224 -15.21 30.37 11.59
CA MET A 224 -15.49 29.58 12.79
C MET A 224 -14.76 30.15 14.00
N THR A 225 -15.36 29.99 15.19
CA THR A 225 -14.71 30.24 16.49
C THR A 225 -14.69 28.95 17.30
N PHE A 226 -13.77 28.87 18.25
CA PHE A 226 -13.52 27.65 18.99
C PHE A 226 -13.49 27.89 20.50
N GLU A 227 -13.92 26.90 21.26
CA GLU A 227 -13.79 26.83 22.71
C GLU A 227 -13.25 25.46 23.15
N ALA A 228 -12.58 25.43 24.29
CA ALA A 228 -12.17 24.17 24.92
C ALA A 228 -12.27 24.34 26.44
N SER A 229 -12.86 23.37 27.11
CA SER A 229 -12.93 23.32 28.59
C SER A 229 -12.31 22.01 29.08
N GLY A 230 -11.66 22.06 30.25
CA GLY A 230 -10.99 20.91 30.84
C GLY A 230 -9.52 20.73 30.35
N LEU A 231 -8.94 21.73 29.71
CA LEU A 231 -7.52 21.69 29.34
C LEU A 231 -6.62 21.59 30.57
N PRO A 232 -5.61 20.73 30.60
CA PRO A 232 -4.63 20.68 31.68
C PRO A 232 -3.86 22.02 31.78
N ALA A 233 -3.44 22.38 33.00
CA ALA A 233 -2.68 23.60 33.23
C ALA A 233 -1.41 23.63 32.34
N GLY A 234 -1.15 24.81 31.76
CA GLY A 234 -0.03 25.04 30.81
C GLY A 234 -0.44 24.96 29.34
N LEU A 235 -1.60 24.41 29.00
CA LEU A 235 -2.14 24.41 27.65
C LEU A 235 -3.15 25.58 27.47
N LYS A 236 -3.15 26.17 26.28
CA LYS A 236 -4.01 27.33 25.94
C LYS A 236 -4.59 27.15 24.54
N LEU A 237 -5.85 27.51 24.37
CA LEU A 237 -6.53 27.57 23.09
C LEU A 237 -6.45 28.97 22.49
N ASP A 238 -6.13 29.08 21.23
CA ASP A 238 -6.46 30.24 20.40
C ASP A 238 -7.86 30.04 19.82
N THR A 239 -8.79 30.89 20.22
CA THR A 239 -10.22 30.78 19.88
C THR A 239 -10.52 31.09 18.41
N SER A 240 -9.62 31.71 17.69
CA SER A 240 -9.77 32.08 16.28
C SER A 240 -9.25 30.99 15.34
N THR A 241 -8.15 30.34 15.71
CA THR A 241 -7.50 29.29 14.89
C THR A 241 -7.93 27.88 15.32
N GLY A 242 -8.34 27.71 16.58
CA GLY A 242 -8.57 26.39 17.17
C GLY A 242 -7.29 25.69 17.63
N PHE A 243 -6.14 26.38 17.64
CA PHE A 243 -4.86 25.78 18.05
C PHE A 243 -4.78 25.70 19.57
N ILE A 244 -4.48 24.53 20.09
CA ILE A 244 -4.17 24.28 21.49
C ILE A 244 -2.66 24.07 21.57
N THR A 245 -1.99 24.99 22.27
CA THR A 245 -0.52 25.02 22.38
C THR A 245 -0.08 25.21 23.83
N GLY A 246 1.22 25.01 24.09
CA GLY A 246 1.82 25.22 25.40
C GLY A 246 2.67 24.03 25.83
N LYS A 247 2.85 23.90 27.16
CA LYS A 247 3.48 22.74 27.80
C LYS A 247 2.75 22.42 29.09
N THR A 248 2.65 21.15 29.43
CA THR A 248 2.10 20.71 30.71
C THR A 248 3.00 19.66 31.34
N GLU A 249 3.27 19.83 32.65
CA GLU A 249 4.03 18.87 33.45
C GLU A 249 3.12 17.81 34.09
N LEU A 250 1.81 17.99 33.97
CA LEU A 250 0.81 17.10 34.56
C LEU A 250 0.80 15.76 33.79
N ARG A 251 0.66 14.66 34.53
CA ARG A 251 0.40 13.33 33.96
C ARG A 251 -1.02 12.89 34.26
N GLY A 252 -1.66 12.18 33.34
CA GLY A 252 -2.99 11.61 33.53
C GLY A 252 -3.88 11.77 32.31
N ASP A 253 -5.13 11.35 32.47
CA ASP A 253 -6.19 11.43 31.46
C ASP A 253 -7.08 12.63 31.74
N PHE A 254 -7.12 13.58 30.81
CA PHE A 254 -7.90 14.82 30.93
C PHE A 254 -9.06 14.80 29.95
N LYS A 255 -10.29 14.90 30.45
CA LYS A 255 -11.49 15.06 29.62
C LYS A 255 -11.60 16.50 29.17
N VAL A 256 -11.58 16.72 27.87
CA VAL A 256 -11.65 18.05 27.25
C VAL A 256 -12.88 18.11 26.35
N LEU A 257 -13.77 19.03 26.64
CA LEU A 257 -14.89 19.33 25.75
C LEU A 257 -14.46 20.40 24.75
N LEU A 258 -14.42 20.01 23.47
CA LEU A 258 -14.13 20.87 22.33
C LEU A 258 -15.45 21.41 21.78
N LYS A 259 -15.45 22.69 21.35
CA LYS A 259 -16.59 23.32 20.63
C LYS A 259 -16.06 24.01 19.36
N ALA A 260 -16.85 23.94 18.31
CA ALA A 260 -16.66 24.70 17.07
C ALA A 260 -18.00 25.39 16.73
N MET A 261 -17.96 26.67 16.40
CA MET A 261 -19.15 27.49 16.22
C MET A 261 -19.03 28.33 14.94
N ASN A 262 -20.12 28.39 14.17
CA ASN A 262 -20.28 29.31 13.04
C ASN A 262 -21.72 29.88 13.03
N GLU A 263 -22.07 30.68 12.04
CA GLU A 263 -23.41 31.26 11.87
C GLU A 263 -24.53 30.22 11.70
N LYS A 264 -24.20 28.98 11.30
CA LYS A 264 -25.15 27.89 11.05
C LYS A 264 -25.38 26.98 12.25
N GLY A 265 -24.51 27.04 13.29
CA GLY A 265 -24.67 26.21 14.47
C GLY A 265 -23.43 25.99 15.31
N VAL A 266 -23.53 25.01 16.19
CA VAL A 266 -22.50 24.62 17.15
C VAL A 266 -22.31 23.11 17.09
N ALA A 267 -21.06 22.66 17.13
CA ALA A 267 -20.69 21.26 17.37
C ALA A 267 -19.89 21.16 18.68
N GLU A 268 -20.15 20.11 19.44
CA GLU A 268 -19.42 19.77 20.66
C GLU A 268 -18.88 18.33 20.55
N LYS A 269 -17.68 18.09 21.07
CA LYS A 269 -17.08 16.76 21.16
C LYS A 269 -16.18 16.64 22.37
N GLU A 270 -16.45 15.67 23.23
CA GLU A 270 -15.52 15.31 24.30
C GLU A 270 -14.41 14.42 23.76
N ILE A 271 -13.17 14.77 24.08
CA ILE A 271 -11.99 13.96 23.83
C ILE A 271 -11.23 13.71 25.12
N THR A 272 -10.31 12.75 25.10
CA THR A 272 -9.38 12.50 26.21
C THR A 272 -7.97 12.88 25.80
N LEU A 273 -7.38 13.88 26.46
CA LEU A 273 -5.94 14.12 26.37
C LEU A 273 -5.22 13.20 27.37
N LYS A 274 -4.40 12.28 26.86
CA LYS A 274 -3.58 11.37 27.68
C LYS A 274 -2.15 11.93 27.73
N ILE A 275 -1.80 12.53 28.86
CA ILE A 275 -0.45 13.04 29.10
C ILE A 275 0.34 11.95 29.82
N GLY A 276 1.27 11.31 29.08
CA GLY A 276 2.01 10.13 29.57
C GLY A 276 3.15 9.73 28.63
N ASP A 277 3.48 8.45 28.61
CA ASP A 277 4.64 7.97 27.87
C ASP A 277 4.34 7.62 26.40
N ARG A 278 3.04 7.59 26.02
CA ARG A 278 2.61 7.23 24.67
C ARG A 278 2.09 8.43 23.90
N ILE A 279 2.54 8.53 22.67
CA ILE A 279 2.05 9.48 21.65
C ILE A 279 1.39 8.71 20.51
N ALA A 280 0.87 9.39 19.51
CA ALA A 280 0.22 8.77 18.33
C ALA A 280 -0.82 7.69 18.72
N LEU A 281 -1.76 8.01 19.65
CA LEU A 281 -2.76 7.06 20.16
C LEU A 281 -3.82 6.67 19.12
N THR A 282 -3.86 7.36 17.97
CA THR A 282 -4.52 6.94 16.73
C THR A 282 -3.50 6.95 15.60
N PRO A 283 -3.73 6.21 14.49
CA PRO A 283 -2.79 6.16 13.37
C PRO A 283 -2.46 7.57 12.86
N PRO A 284 -1.19 7.90 12.60
CA PRO A 284 -0.82 9.17 11.99
C PRO A 284 -1.49 9.37 10.62
N MET A 285 -1.96 10.60 10.35
CA MET A 285 -2.51 11.02 9.07
C MET A 285 -1.71 12.19 8.53
N GLY A 286 -1.26 12.11 7.28
CA GLY A 286 -0.42 13.16 6.71
C GLY A 286 -0.09 12.94 5.25
N TRP A 287 0.96 13.58 4.80
CA TRP A 287 1.55 13.49 3.47
C TRP A 287 3.02 13.14 3.57
N ASN A 288 3.53 12.44 2.56
CA ASN A 288 4.95 12.16 2.39
C ASN A 288 5.35 12.44 0.93
N SER A 289 6.51 13.03 0.74
CA SER A 289 6.96 13.53 -0.56
C SER A 289 7.41 12.45 -1.55
N TRP A 290 7.66 11.20 -1.08
CA TRP A 290 8.38 10.21 -1.87
C TRP A 290 7.68 9.80 -3.17
N ASN A 291 6.43 9.32 -3.07
CA ASN A 291 5.74 8.74 -4.22
C ASN A 291 5.37 9.76 -5.30
N CYS A 292 5.44 11.05 -4.99
CA CYS A 292 5.22 12.11 -5.97
C CYS A 292 6.53 12.71 -6.50
N TRP A 293 7.43 13.09 -5.59
CA TRP A 293 8.60 13.91 -5.94
C TRP A 293 9.92 13.17 -5.88
N GLY A 294 10.02 12.05 -5.12
CA GLY A 294 11.30 11.38 -4.86
C GLY A 294 12.37 12.36 -4.46
N LEU A 295 13.57 12.21 -5.00
CA LEU A 295 14.71 13.11 -4.72
C LEU A 295 14.55 14.53 -5.30
N SER A 296 13.52 14.81 -6.09
CA SER A 296 13.26 16.16 -6.63
C SER A 296 12.49 17.08 -5.67
N VAL A 297 12.17 16.60 -4.46
CA VAL A 297 11.53 17.40 -3.43
C VAL A 297 12.38 18.62 -3.03
N ASP A 298 11.73 19.75 -2.75
CA ASP A 298 12.35 21.02 -2.33
C ASP A 298 11.43 21.81 -1.38
N ASP A 299 11.94 22.91 -0.82
CA ASP A 299 11.24 23.77 0.13
C ASP A 299 9.91 24.31 -0.42
N GLU A 300 9.86 24.70 -1.71
CA GLU A 300 8.68 25.26 -2.34
C GLU A 300 7.55 24.22 -2.43
N LYS A 301 7.85 23.00 -2.89
CA LYS A 301 6.89 21.90 -2.96
C LYS A 301 6.33 21.52 -1.60
N VAL A 302 7.18 21.51 -0.56
CA VAL A 302 6.76 21.17 0.80
C VAL A 302 5.87 22.27 1.40
N ARG A 303 6.22 23.55 1.19
CA ARG A 303 5.36 24.66 1.62
C ARG A 303 4.02 24.65 0.93
N GLU A 304 3.99 24.35 -0.36
CA GLU A 304 2.75 24.23 -1.11
C GLU A 304 1.91 23.04 -0.62
N ALA A 305 2.52 21.87 -0.40
CA ALA A 305 1.84 20.71 0.19
C ALA A 305 1.25 21.04 1.58
N ALA A 306 1.98 21.74 2.43
CA ALA A 306 1.52 22.18 3.74
C ALA A 306 0.34 23.17 3.63
N ARG A 307 0.42 24.14 2.70
CA ARG A 307 -0.66 25.09 2.43
C ARG A 307 -1.94 24.37 2.00
N MET A 308 -1.83 23.46 1.02
CA MET A 308 -2.97 22.70 0.50
C MET A 308 -3.56 21.76 1.55
N MET A 309 -2.72 21.12 2.35
CA MET A 309 -3.18 20.30 3.47
C MET A 309 -3.98 21.13 4.47
N ASN A 310 -3.49 22.30 4.86
CA ASN A 310 -4.20 23.20 5.79
C ASN A 310 -5.55 23.65 5.20
N GLU A 311 -5.59 24.02 3.93
CA GLU A 311 -6.79 24.55 3.27
C GLU A 311 -7.86 23.46 3.00
N LYS A 312 -7.44 22.25 2.62
CA LYS A 312 -8.33 21.22 2.10
C LYS A 312 -8.59 20.05 3.05
N LEU A 313 -7.59 19.65 3.83
CA LEU A 313 -7.58 18.35 4.52
C LEU A 313 -7.48 18.46 6.05
N HIS A 314 -6.87 19.52 6.60
CA HIS A 314 -6.61 19.64 8.03
C HIS A 314 -7.91 19.57 8.87
N ALA A 315 -9.01 20.13 8.35
CA ALA A 315 -10.33 20.03 8.98
C ALA A 315 -10.84 18.57 9.14
N TYR A 316 -10.26 17.61 8.45
CA TYR A 316 -10.64 16.18 8.45
C TYR A 316 -9.65 15.28 9.20
N GLY A 317 -8.59 15.83 9.80
CA GLY A 317 -7.66 15.08 10.64
C GLY A 317 -6.22 14.97 10.08
N TRP A 318 -5.98 15.41 8.86
CA TRP A 318 -4.66 15.35 8.24
C TRP A 318 -3.72 16.38 8.86
N THR A 319 -2.58 15.91 9.38
CA THR A 319 -1.76 16.73 10.29
C THR A 319 -0.27 16.74 9.92
N TYR A 320 0.29 15.62 9.48
CA TYR A 320 1.73 15.50 9.26
C TYR A 320 2.13 15.89 7.83
N VAL A 321 3.17 16.71 7.69
CA VAL A 321 3.84 17.02 6.41
C VAL A 321 5.25 16.48 6.48
N ASN A 322 5.50 15.37 5.80
CA ASN A 322 6.76 14.64 5.90
C ASN A 322 7.60 14.80 4.62
N ILE A 323 8.83 15.23 4.79
CA ILE A 323 9.85 15.17 3.75
C ILE A 323 10.51 13.79 3.83
N ASP A 324 10.52 13.08 2.71
CA ASP A 324 11.27 11.84 2.55
C ASP A 324 12.75 12.13 2.21
N ASP A 325 13.50 11.18 1.67
CA ASP A 325 14.93 11.27 1.35
C ASP A 325 15.26 12.43 0.41
N GLY A 326 16.48 12.95 0.52
CA GLY A 326 17.04 13.94 -0.38
C GLY A 326 17.06 15.39 0.14
N TRP A 327 16.90 15.60 1.45
CA TRP A 327 17.02 16.91 2.10
C TRP A 327 18.41 17.12 2.72
N GLU A 328 19.17 16.07 2.97
CA GLU A 328 20.41 16.06 3.72
C GLU A 328 21.56 16.71 2.93
N ALA A 329 22.44 17.42 3.62
CA ALA A 329 23.66 17.96 3.05
C ALA A 329 24.68 16.87 2.72
N ALA A 330 25.58 17.16 1.80
CA ALA A 330 26.66 16.23 1.38
C ALA A 330 27.73 16.01 2.46
N GLU A 331 27.87 16.93 3.40
CA GLU A 331 28.87 16.86 4.47
C GLU A 331 28.31 17.34 5.79
N ARG A 332 28.79 16.76 6.88
CA ARG A 332 28.50 17.22 8.24
C ARG A 332 29.39 18.43 8.60
N THR A 333 28.89 19.22 9.52
CA THR A 333 29.70 20.29 10.10
C THR A 333 30.93 19.73 10.86
N LYS A 334 31.88 20.57 11.22
CA LYS A 334 33.02 20.17 12.08
C LYS A 334 32.61 19.63 13.45
N GLN A 335 31.39 19.95 13.90
CA GLN A 335 30.79 19.47 15.13
C GLN A 335 29.96 18.16 14.94
N GLY A 336 29.93 17.66 13.71
CA GLY A 336 29.21 16.44 13.37
C GLY A 336 27.72 16.64 13.05
N GLU A 337 27.22 17.87 13.05
CA GLU A 337 25.80 18.15 12.75
C GLU A 337 25.51 17.95 11.26
N LEU A 338 24.42 17.25 10.96
CA LEU A 338 23.85 17.15 9.62
C LEU A 338 22.96 18.36 9.39
N LEU A 339 23.23 19.10 8.32
CA LEU A 339 22.43 20.24 7.87
C LEU A 339 21.56 19.83 6.67
N SER A 340 20.61 20.67 6.31
CA SER A 340 19.89 20.56 5.04
C SER A 340 20.74 21.03 3.87
N ASN A 341 20.45 20.53 2.67
CA ASN A 341 21.11 20.93 1.43
C ASN A 341 20.50 22.22 0.83
N GLU A 342 20.99 22.62 -0.34
CA GLU A 342 20.58 23.85 -1.03
C GLU A 342 19.10 23.88 -1.47
N LYS A 343 18.44 22.71 -1.57
CA LYS A 343 17.00 22.64 -1.86
C LYS A 343 16.14 23.09 -0.67
N PHE A 344 16.72 23.09 0.53
CA PHE A 344 16.09 23.46 1.78
C PHE A 344 16.95 24.48 2.56
N PRO A 345 17.03 25.73 2.10
CA PRO A 345 17.98 26.70 2.64
C PRO A 345 17.70 27.14 4.08
N ASP A 346 16.45 27.00 4.56
CA ASP A 346 16.03 27.32 5.93
C ASP A 346 15.09 26.24 6.47
N PHE A 347 15.65 25.13 6.89
CA PHE A 347 14.90 23.97 7.35
C PHE A 347 14.12 24.24 8.64
N LYS A 348 14.68 25.05 9.54
CA LYS A 348 13.98 25.51 10.75
C LYS A 348 12.81 26.43 10.41
N GLY A 349 13.00 27.37 9.50
CA GLY A 349 11.93 28.26 9.03
C GLY A 349 10.83 27.51 8.28
N LEU A 350 11.14 26.41 7.60
CA LEU A 350 10.14 25.53 7.01
C LEU A 350 9.31 24.83 8.09
N ALA A 351 9.95 24.28 9.12
CA ALA A 351 9.26 23.67 10.26
C ALA A 351 8.35 24.69 10.98
N ASP A 352 8.83 25.91 11.23
CA ASP A 352 8.06 26.98 11.87
C ASP A 352 6.86 27.39 11.00
N TYR A 353 7.01 27.43 9.68
CA TYR A 353 5.92 27.70 8.75
C TYR A 353 4.83 26.60 8.86
N ILE A 354 5.21 25.33 8.85
CA ILE A 354 4.30 24.20 8.95
C ILE A 354 3.54 24.26 10.30
N HIS A 355 4.25 24.52 11.41
CA HIS A 355 3.63 24.69 12.73
C HIS A 355 2.67 25.90 12.79
N SER A 356 2.99 26.98 12.07
CA SER A 356 2.12 28.16 12.00
C SER A 356 0.76 27.87 11.33
N LEU A 357 0.67 26.81 10.56
CA LEU A 357 -0.56 26.29 9.96
C LEU A 357 -1.29 25.27 10.87
N GLY A 358 -0.80 25.01 12.09
CA GLY A 358 -1.35 23.99 13.00
C GLY A 358 -0.99 22.56 12.62
N LEU A 359 -0.09 22.39 11.65
CA LEU A 359 0.39 21.10 11.14
C LEU A 359 1.68 20.68 11.86
N LYS A 360 2.10 19.45 11.64
CA LYS A 360 3.30 18.84 12.20
C LYS A 360 4.31 18.50 11.11
N PHE A 361 5.58 18.64 11.42
CA PHE A 361 6.69 18.49 10.48
C PHE A 361 7.41 17.16 10.68
N GLY A 362 7.57 16.38 9.60
CA GLY A 362 8.30 15.12 9.61
C GLY A 362 9.46 15.09 8.63
N ILE A 363 10.43 14.21 8.91
CA ILE A 363 11.60 13.98 8.10
C ILE A 363 11.88 12.48 7.92
N TYR A 364 12.82 12.20 7.04
CA TYR A 364 13.40 10.90 6.76
C TYR A 364 14.87 10.86 7.18
N SER A 365 15.37 9.70 7.58
CA SER A 365 16.79 9.37 7.70
C SER A 365 17.00 7.86 7.64
N SER A 366 18.26 7.42 7.79
CA SER A 366 18.65 6.01 7.77
C SER A 366 19.76 5.73 8.77
N PRO A 367 19.83 4.52 9.36
CA PRO A 367 20.90 4.12 10.28
C PRO A 367 22.25 3.88 9.59
N GLY A 368 22.26 3.81 8.26
CA GLY A 368 23.50 3.61 7.51
C GLY A 368 24.37 4.85 7.43
N PRO A 369 25.58 4.72 6.88
CA PRO A 369 26.41 5.87 6.48
C PRO A 369 25.71 6.73 5.43
N THR A 370 24.89 6.10 4.57
CA THR A 370 24.09 6.76 3.53
C THR A 370 22.63 6.37 3.60
N THR A 371 21.77 7.21 3.01
CA THR A 371 20.35 6.95 2.75
C THR A 371 20.17 6.15 1.47
N CYS A 372 18.92 5.84 1.08
CA CYS A 372 18.60 5.20 -0.21
C CYS A 372 18.97 6.07 -1.42
N GLY A 373 18.89 7.39 -1.28
CA GLY A 373 19.27 8.38 -2.30
C GLY A 373 20.76 8.75 -2.29
N ASP A 374 21.59 8.00 -1.57
CA ASP A 374 23.04 8.27 -1.42
C ASP A 374 23.38 9.58 -0.68
N TYR A 375 22.43 10.14 0.10
CA TYR A 375 22.69 11.23 1.01
C TYR A 375 23.26 10.73 2.34
N LEU A 376 23.65 11.63 3.25
CA LEU A 376 24.21 11.22 4.54
C LEU A 376 23.16 10.65 5.47
N GLY A 377 23.40 9.44 5.98
CA GLY A 377 22.62 8.83 7.06
C GLY A 377 23.12 9.18 8.47
N SER A 378 22.51 8.59 9.49
CA SER A 378 22.76 8.90 10.90
C SER A 378 23.83 8.04 11.57
N TYR A 379 24.45 7.10 10.87
CA TYR A 379 25.40 6.14 11.44
C TYR A 379 26.46 6.82 12.33
N GLN A 380 26.51 6.43 13.61
CA GLN A 380 27.38 6.98 14.66
C GLN A 380 27.15 8.48 15.00
N HIS A 381 26.01 9.06 14.57
CA HIS A 381 25.66 10.46 14.83
C HIS A 381 24.23 10.60 15.40
N GLU A 382 23.58 9.52 15.78
CA GLU A 382 22.14 9.45 16.14
C GLU A 382 21.78 10.48 17.22
N GLU A 383 22.63 10.65 18.25
CA GLU A 383 22.37 11.62 19.33
C GLU A 383 22.49 13.08 18.87
N ILE A 384 23.45 13.37 17.97
CA ILE A 384 23.62 14.74 17.44
C ILE A 384 22.44 15.06 16.52
N ASP A 385 22.07 14.11 15.67
CA ASP A 385 20.98 14.25 14.73
C ASP A 385 19.64 14.43 15.47
N ALA A 386 19.30 13.57 16.42
CA ALA A 386 18.09 13.68 17.23
C ALA A 386 17.98 15.05 17.93
N ARG A 387 19.08 15.56 18.54
CA ARG A 387 19.11 16.89 19.15
C ARG A 387 18.90 18.02 18.13
N THR A 388 19.48 17.88 16.96
CA THR A 388 19.34 18.86 15.88
C THR A 388 17.91 18.90 15.37
N TRP A 389 17.31 17.75 15.12
CA TRP A 389 15.91 17.62 14.70
C TRP A 389 14.93 18.16 15.75
N GLY A 390 15.18 17.89 17.03
CA GLY A 390 14.38 18.47 18.12
C GLY A 390 14.43 20.01 18.15
N ARG A 391 15.61 20.61 17.93
CA ARG A 391 15.77 22.07 17.80
C ARG A 391 15.06 22.65 16.57
N TRP A 392 15.03 21.90 15.46
CA TRP A 392 14.31 22.30 14.26
C TRP A 392 12.79 22.19 14.40
N GLY A 393 12.32 21.39 15.34
CA GLY A 393 10.89 21.20 15.56
C GLY A 393 10.31 19.99 14.82
N VAL A 394 11.10 18.96 14.55
CA VAL A 394 10.62 17.72 13.94
C VAL A 394 9.66 16.99 14.87
N ASP A 395 8.53 16.52 14.32
CA ASP A 395 7.44 15.79 15.01
C ASP A 395 7.29 14.33 14.55
N TYR A 396 7.96 13.95 13.46
CA TYR A 396 7.88 12.61 12.87
C TYR A 396 9.21 12.25 12.21
N LEU A 397 9.66 11.03 12.43
CA LEU A 397 10.87 10.48 11.80
C LEU A 397 10.53 9.16 11.10
N LYS A 398 10.65 9.11 9.77
CA LYS A 398 10.76 7.86 9.02
C LYS A 398 12.22 7.44 9.03
N TYR A 399 12.54 6.34 9.70
CA TYR A 399 13.90 5.83 9.84
C TYR A 399 14.02 4.51 9.10
N ASP A 400 14.59 4.59 7.90
CA ASP A 400 14.70 3.49 6.94
C ASP A 400 15.77 2.45 7.35
N HIS A 401 16.24 1.63 6.42
CA HIS A 401 17.34 0.68 6.61
C HIS A 401 18.46 0.85 5.60
N CYS A 402 18.28 1.74 4.64
CA CYS A 402 19.23 1.97 3.55
C CYS A 402 20.63 2.32 4.05
N GLY A 403 21.63 1.88 3.31
CA GLY A 403 23.05 2.12 3.66
C GLY A 403 23.56 1.34 4.87
N TYR A 404 22.69 0.80 5.73
CA TYR A 404 23.11 0.04 6.93
C TYR A 404 23.80 -1.26 6.58
N HIS A 405 23.45 -1.89 5.46
CA HIS A 405 24.13 -3.09 4.97
C HIS A 405 25.66 -2.95 4.81
N ALA A 406 26.15 -1.72 4.57
CA ALA A 406 27.59 -1.47 4.45
C ALA A 406 28.35 -1.65 5.77
N VAL A 407 27.65 -1.57 6.91
CA VAL A 407 28.24 -1.62 8.27
C VAL A 407 27.63 -2.73 9.12
N GLN A 408 26.56 -3.36 8.67
CA GLN A 408 25.89 -4.46 9.36
C GLN A 408 26.79 -5.70 9.39
N LYS A 409 26.96 -6.27 10.58
CA LYS A 409 27.88 -7.40 10.79
C LYS A 409 27.33 -8.73 10.29
N ASP A 410 26.05 -8.95 10.42
CA ASP A 410 25.33 -10.18 10.05
C ASP A 410 23.84 -9.86 9.82
N SER A 411 23.08 -10.86 9.43
CA SER A 411 21.62 -10.77 9.22
C SER A 411 20.79 -11.30 10.39
N GLU A 412 21.38 -11.42 11.59
CA GLU A 412 20.61 -11.78 12.78
C GLU A 412 19.63 -10.66 13.15
N GLU A 413 18.43 -11.03 13.60
CA GLU A 413 17.39 -10.07 14.01
C GLU A 413 17.92 -9.05 15.03
N LYS A 414 18.76 -9.50 15.97
CA LYS A 414 19.37 -8.60 16.95
C LYS A 414 20.20 -7.50 16.28
N THR A 415 21.01 -7.83 15.28
CA THR A 415 21.85 -6.88 14.54
C THR A 415 20.99 -5.93 13.70
N ILE A 416 19.91 -6.43 13.11
CA ILE A 416 18.97 -5.63 12.32
C ILE A 416 18.24 -4.60 13.18
N ARG A 417 17.78 -4.97 14.38
CA ARG A 417 17.01 -4.09 15.26
C ARG A 417 17.85 -3.10 16.08
N GLU A 418 19.15 -3.39 16.29
CA GLU A 418 20.03 -2.56 17.10
C GLU A 418 20.03 -1.07 16.73
N PRO A 419 20.17 -0.67 15.46
CA PRO A 419 20.20 0.74 15.08
C PRO A 419 18.91 1.49 15.40
N TYR A 420 17.77 0.80 15.35
CA TYR A 420 16.47 1.39 15.72
C TYR A 420 16.37 1.67 17.21
N ILE A 421 16.93 0.78 18.05
CA ILE A 421 17.03 1.02 19.49
C ILE A 421 17.95 2.20 19.80
N VAL A 422 19.11 2.27 19.13
CA VAL A 422 20.06 3.39 19.28
C VAL A 422 19.41 4.74 18.93
N MET A 423 18.67 4.79 17.83
CA MET A 423 17.94 6.01 17.47
C MET A 423 16.81 6.32 18.46
N ARG A 424 16.05 5.32 18.94
CA ARG A 424 15.00 5.54 19.95
C ARG A 424 15.60 6.13 21.23
N ASP A 425 16.70 5.59 21.71
CA ASP A 425 17.42 6.09 22.90
C ASP A 425 17.91 7.54 22.71
N ALA A 426 18.25 7.91 21.48
CA ALA A 426 18.62 9.28 21.12
C ALA A 426 17.42 10.22 21.12
N LEU A 427 16.30 9.80 20.55
CA LEU A 427 15.04 10.56 20.51
C LEU A 427 14.42 10.74 21.90
N ASP A 428 14.60 9.78 22.82
CA ASP A 428 14.08 9.88 24.20
C ASP A 428 14.82 10.93 25.05
N LYS A 429 16.01 11.37 24.62
CA LYS A 429 16.77 12.46 25.24
C LYS A 429 16.36 13.85 24.77
N VAL A 430 15.41 13.93 23.84
CA VAL A 430 14.95 15.20 23.24
C VAL A 430 13.64 15.64 23.86
N ASP A 431 13.54 16.91 24.26
CA ASP A 431 12.34 17.51 24.87
C ASP A 431 11.27 17.83 23.79
N ARG A 432 10.89 16.80 23.00
CA ARG A 432 9.89 16.91 21.94
C ARG A 432 9.27 15.54 21.65
N ASP A 433 7.98 15.53 21.33
CA ASP A 433 7.28 14.35 20.86
C ASP A 433 7.58 14.13 19.37
N ILE A 434 8.33 13.07 19.07
CA ILE A 434 8.68 12.67 17.72
C ILE A 434 8.11 11.27 17.48
N VAL A 435 7.12 11.18 16.57
CA VAL A 435 6.57 9.89 16.14
C VAL A 435 7.65 9.14 15.36
N TYR A 436 7.93 7.92 15.78
CA TYR A 436 9.03 7.13 15.23
C TYR A 436 8.52 5.98 14.37
N CYS A 437 8.80 6.04 13.07
CA CYS A 437 8.52 4.99 12.10
C CYS A 437 9.76 4.14 11.85
N VAL A 438 9.67 2.84 12.16
CA VAL A 438 10.70 1.85 11.80
C VAL A 438 10.50 1.45 10.35
N GLY A 439 11.35 1.96 9.45
CA GLY A 439 11.22 1.84 8.00
C GLY A 439 11.79 0.56 7.38
N TYR A 440 12.12 -0.47 8.18
CA TYR A 440 12.82 -1.66 7.70
C TYR A 440 12.11 -2.41 6.56
N GLY A 441 10.79 -2.45 6.53
CA GLY A 441 10.01 -3.01 5.41
C GLY A 441 10.25 -4.49 5.12
N ALA A 442 10.56 -5.31 6.13
CA ALA A 442 10.94 -6.70 5.99
C ALA A 442 10.10 -7.63 6.90
N PRO A 443 10.08 -8.95 6.63
CA PRO A 443 9.33 -9.90 7.44
C PRO A 443 9.68 -9.82 8.91
N ASN A 444 8.67 -10.10 9.74
CA ASN A 444 8.81 -10.20 11.19
C ASN A 444 9.18 -8.90 11.92
N VAL A 445 9.26 -7.75 11.24
CA VAL A 445 9.47 -6.44 11.89
C VAL A 445 8.44 -6.18 12.99
N TRP A 446 7.20 -6.58 12.80
CA TRP A 446 6.09 -6.46 13.76
C TRP A 446 6.30 -7.24 15.06
N ASN A 447 7.23 -8.20 15.09
CA ASN A 447 7.56 -8.95 16.31
C ASN A 447 8.45 -8.17 17.27
N TRP A 448 9.23 -7.19 16.77
CA TRP A 448 10.24 -6.50 17.56
C TRP A 448 10.20 -4.96 17.47
N ALA A 449 9.60 -4.37 16.43
CA ALA A 449 9.66 -2.90 16.22
C ALA A 449 9.04 -2.12 17.38
N ARG A 450 8.00 -2.66 18.03
CA ARG A 450 7.43 -2.09 19.25
C ARG A 450 8.44 -2.06 20.40
N GLU A 451 9.24 -3.10 20.57
CA GLU A 451 10.29 -3.17 21.60
C GLU A 451 11.45 -2.23 21.28
N ALA A 452 11.71 -1.98 19.99
CA ALA A 452 12.64 -0.95 19.53
C ALA A 452 12.08 0.48 19.64
N GLY A 453 10.85 0.65 20.17
CA GLY A 453 10.23 1.95 20.44
C GLY A 453 9.51 2.59 19.26
N GLY A 454 9.23 1.83 18.20
CA GLY A 454 8.45 2.31 17.07
C GLY A 454 6.97 2.52 17.43
N GLU A 455 6.41 3.68 17.08
CA GLU A 455 4.96 3.91 17.07
C GLU A 455 4.32 3.29 15.82
N LEU A 456 5.06 3.15 14.72
CA LEU A 456 4.65 2.43 13.51
C LEU A 456 5.85 1.79 12.83
N TRP A 457 5.59 0.82 11.96
CA TRP A 457 6.64 0.10 11.25
C TRP A 457 6.16 -0.42 9.91
N ARG A 458 7.00 -0.26 8.89
CA ARG A 458 6.79 -0.79 7.55
C ARG A 458 6.78 -2.32 7.61
N THR A 459 5.71 -2.92 7.14
CA THR A 459 5.49 -4.38 7.16
C THR A 459 5.89 -5.06 5.86
N THR A 460 5.96 -4.27 4.79
CA THR A 460 6.22 -4.74 3.43
C THR A 460 7.18 -3.80 2.72
N ARG A 461 7.54 -4.15 1.49
CA ARG A 461 8.29 -3.28 0.57
C ARG A 461 7.44 -2.12 0.08
N ASP A 462 8.05 -1.25 -0.76
CA ASP A 462 7.41 -0.05 -1.25
C ASP A 462 6.21 -0.34 -2.15
N ILE A 463 5.17 0.46 -1.95
CA ILE A 463 3.94 0.40 -2.73
C ILE A 463 4.08 1.15 -4.04
N THR A 464 3.41 0.64 -5.08
CA THR A 464 3.17 1.34 -6.34
C THR A 464 1.67 1.45 -6.59
N ASP A 465 1.26 2.29 -7.54
CA ASP A 465 -0.14 2.47 -7.95
C ASP A 465 -0.63 1.38 -8.91
N GLU A 466 -0.14 0.17 -8.75
CA GLU A 466 -0.59 -1.03 -9.45
C GLU A 466 -1.48 -1.86 -8.54
N TRP A 467 -2.65 -2.27 -9.02
CA TRP A 467 -3.65 -2.97 -8.22
C TRP A 467 -3.14 -4.24 -7.54
N ASN A 468 -2.35 -5.03 -8.27
CA ASN A 468 -1.73 -6.25 -7.73
C ASN A 468 -0.76 -5.93 -6.57
N VAL A 469 -0.01 -4.83 -6.63
CA VAL A 469 0.89 -4.41 -5.54
C VAL A 469 0.07 -3.93 -4.34
N VAL A 470 -0.93 -3.09 -4.56
CA VAL A 470 -1.82 -2.61 -3.49
C VAL A 470 -2.51 -3.77 -2.76
N THR A 471 -3.02 -4.75 -3.51
CA THR A 471 -3.69 -5.91 -2.91
C THR A 471 -2.73 -6.87 -2.24
N ALA A 472 -1.57 -7.13 -2.83
CA ALA A 472 -0.54 -7.97 -2.22
C ALA A 472 -0.11 -7.40 -0.86
N ILE A 473 0.17 -6.09 -0.79
CA ILE A 473 0.56 -5.40 0.44
C ILE A 473 -0.59 -5.35 1.46
N GLY A 474 -1.77 -4.92 1.02
CA GLY A 474 -2.92 -4.75 1.91
C GLY A 474 -3.47 -6.06 2.45
N CYS A 475 -3.59 -7.09 1.60
CA CYS A 475 -4.10 -8.40 2.01
C CYS A 475 -3.12 -9.20 2.87
N PHE A 476 -1.82 -8.90 2.80
CA PHE A 476 -0.80 -9.49 3.67
C PHE A 476 -0.95 -9.06 5.12
N GLN A 477 -1.58 -7.92 5.41
CA GLN A 477 -1.65 -7.36 6.76
C GLN A 477 -2.37 -8.25 7.78
N ASP A 478 -3.10 -9.28 7.37
CA ASP A 478 -3.70 -10.26 8.29
C ASP A 478 -2.64 -11.08 9.05
N VAL A 479 -1.47 -11.31 8.45
CA VAL A 479 -0.34 -12.03 9.07
C VAL A 479 0.19 -11.29 10.29
N CYS A 480 0.23 -9.96 10.25
CA CYS A 480 0.76 -9.10 11.30
C CYS A 480 -0.32 -8.32 12.08
N ALA A 481 -1.61 -8.56 11.81
CA ALA A 481 -2.72 -7.79 12.37
C ALA A 481 -2.68 -7.67 13.89
N GLN A 482 -2.28 -8.73 14.61
CA GLN A 482 -2.23 -8.77 16.07
C GLN A 482 -1.16 -7.84 16.69
N ALA A 483 -0.25 -7.30 15.90
CA ALA A 483 0.74 -6.32 16.38
C ALA A 483 0.14 -4.90 16.49
N THR A 484 -0.98 -4.64 15.81
CA THR A 484 -1.67 -3.35 15.86
C THR A 484 -2.34 -3.13 17.22
N ALA A 485 -2.12 -1.96 17.80
CA ALA A 485 -2.72 -1.51 19.06
C ALA A 485 -2.64 0.03 19.15
N PRO A 486 -3.39 0.69 20.04
CA PRO A 486 -3.25 2.14 20.25
C PRO A 486 -1.80 2.55 20.49
N GLY A 487 -1.26 3.43 19.65
CA GLY A 487 0.14 3.87 19.67
C GLY A 487 1.15 2.90 19.03
N ASN A 488 0.67 1.88 18.34
CA ASN A 488 1.52 0.90 17.63
C ASN A 488 0.79 0.39 16.38
N TYR A 489 1.32 0.68 15.19
CA TYR A 489 0.63 0.42 13.94
C TYR A 489 1.51 -0.29 12.91
N ASN A 490 0.94 -1.30 12.27
CA ASN A 490 1.47 -1.83 11.02
C ASN A 490 1.31 -0.79 9.92
N ASP A 491 2.37 -0.53 9.18
CA ASP A 491 2.41 0.44 8.09
C ASP A 491 2.55 -0.29 6.74
N PRO A 492 1.46 -0.42 5.97
CA PRO A 492 1.47 -1.01 4.63
C PRO A 492 1.89 -0.02 3.55
N ASP A 493 2.56 1.08 3.94
CA ASP A 493 2.99 2.17 3.06
C ASP A 493 1.87 3.14 2.63
N MET A 494 2.17 4.04 1.73
CA MET A 494 1.44 5.26 1.41
C MET A 494 0.11 5.02 0.67
N LEU A 495 -0.71 6.06 0.65
CA LEU A 495 -1.90 6.11 -0.18
C LEU A 495 -1.52 6.55 -1.60
N VAL A 496 -1.69 5.64 -2.56
CA VAL A 496 -1.33 5.85 -3.96
C VAL A 496 -2.55 6.29 -4.81
N VAL A 497 -3.19 7.37 -4.37
CA VAL A 497 -4.32 8.02 -5.01
C VAL A 497 -3.92 9.38 -5.59
N GLY A 498 -4.71 9.97 -6.49
CA GLY A 498 -4.42 11.27 -7.09
C GLY A 498 -3.26 11.23 -8.10
N LYS A 499 -2.46 12.29 -8.16
CA LYS A 499 -1.30 12.39 -9.08
C LYS A 499 -0.01 11.96 -8.39
N LEU A 500 0.65 10.98 -8.95
CA LEU A 500 1.86 10.35 -8.44
C LEU A 500 3.01 10.47 -9.43
N GLY A 501 4.25 10.29 -8.96
CA GLY A 501 5.42 10.01 -9.77
C GLY A 501 6.00 8.66 -9.34
N LYS A 502 6.69 7.94 -10.21
CA LYS A 502 7.44 6.75 -9.78
C LYS A 502 8.80 7.21 -9.26
N ALA A 503 8.83 7.51 -8.00
CA ALA A 503 9.94 7.80 -7.10
C ALA A 503 11.19 8.52 -7.67
N TRP A 504 11.72 8.19 -8.83
CA TRP A 504 13.07 8.63 -9.21
C TRP A 504 13.20 9.27 -10.58
N ARG A 505 12.33 8.99 -11.53
CA ARG A 505 12.66 9.25 -12.95
C ARG A 505 11.47 9.56 -13.84
N GLU A 506 10.25 9.36 -13.40
CA GLU A 506 9.06 9.57 -14.21
C GLU A 506 8.37 10.91 -13.87
N LYS A 507 7.65 11.42 -14.84
CA LYS A 507 6.82 12.60 -14.63
C LYS A 507 5.62 12.25 -13.75
N VAL A 508 5.12 13.23 -13.02
CA VAL A 508 3.85 13.12 -12.30
C VAL A 508 2.74 12.68 -13.27
N HIS A 509 1.96 11.69 -12.88
CA HIS A 509 0.88 11.08 -13.65
C HIS A 509 -0.33 10.79 -12.75
N GLU A 510 -1.51 10.66 -13.32
CA GLU A 510 -2.69 10.18 -12.60
C GLU A 510 -2.45 8.76 -12.09
N SER A 511 -2.93 8.45 -10.88
CA SER A 511 -2.86 7.09 -10.33
C SER A 511 -3.38 6.07 -11.35
N ALA A 512 -2.63 5.00 -11.56
CA ALA A 512 -3.02 3.91 -12.46
C ALA A 512 -4.22 3.09 -11.93
N LEU A 513 -4.58 3.28 -10.65
CA LEU A 513 -5.74 2.64 -10.04
C LEU A 513 -7.04 3.23 -10.61
N THR A 514 -7.98 2.35 -10.95
CA THR A 514 -9.36 2.77 -11.30
C THR A 514 -10.05 3.43 -10.08
N PRO A 515 -11.14 4.18 -10.29
CA PRO A 515 -11.89 4.76 -9.16
C PRO A 515 -12.35 3.72 -8.13
N ASP A 516 -12.82 2.54 -8.58
CA ASP A 516 -13.21 1.45 -7.68
C ASP A 516 -12.03 0.94 -6.84
N GLU A 517 -10.86 0.79 -7.45
CA GLU A 517 -9.62 0.37 -6.77
C GLU A 517 -9.14 1.41 -5.75
N GLN A 518 -9.28 2.72 -6.06
CA GLN A 518 -8.94 3.77 -5.09
C GLN A 518 -9.89 3.76 -3.89
N TYR A 519 -11.21 3.53 -4.08
CA TYR A 519 -12.14 3.31 -2.97
C TYR A 519 -11.75 2.09 -2.13
N SER A 520 -11.37 1.00 -2.77
CA SER A 520 -10.93 -0.24 -2.10
C SER A 520 -9.65 -0.01 -1.31
N HIS A 521 -8.66 0.67 -1.90
CA HIS A 521 -7.39 1.00 -1.27
C HIS A 521 -7.58 1.80 0.03
N ILE A 522 -8.31 2.93 -0.02
CA ILE A 522 -8.59 3.74 1.17
C ILE A 522 -9.37 2.94 2.23
N SER A 523 -10.39 2.18 1.81
CA SER A 523 -11.19 1.37 2.74
C SER A 523 -10.36 0.31 3.46
N LEU A 524 -9.44 -0.34 2.73
CA LEU A 524 -8.57 -1.38 3.29
C LEU A 524 -7.58 -0.77 4.28
N TRP A 525 -6.91 0.34 3.97
CA TRP A 525 -6.04 1.04 4.92
C TRP A 525 -6.79 1.51 6.16
N CYS A 526 -8.03 1.99 5.99
CA CYS A 526 -8.85 2.41 7.13
C CYS A 526 -9.26 1.25 8.04
N ILE A 527 -9.67 0.12 7.48
CA ILE A 527 -10.07 -1.02 8.32
C ILE A 527 -8.88 -1.66 9.03
N LEU A 528 -7.70 -1.60 8.43
CA LEU A 528 -6.44 -2.08 9.01
C LEU A 528 -5.92 -1.20 10.15
N SER A 529 -6.50 -0.02 10.40
CA SER A 529 -5.92 1.00 11.30
C SER A 529 -4.48 1.37 10.89
N ALA A 530 -4.20 1.38 9.59
CA ALA A 530 -2.89 1.75 9.07
C ALA A 530 -2.65 3.26 9.17
N PRO A 531 -1.40 3.73 9.26
CA PRO A 531 -1.09 5.12 9.00
C PRO A 531 -1.62 5.55 7.63
N LEU A 532 -2.18 6.74 7.52
CA LEU A 532 -2.68 7.29 6.28
C LEU A 532 -1.73 8.39 5.80
N LEU A 533 -0.77 8.03 4.95
CA LEU A 533 0.20 8.97 4.39
C LEU A 533 -0.05 9.15 2.89
N ILE A 534 -0.52 10.32 2.50
CA ILE A 534 -0.81 10.67 1.11
C ILE A 534 0.49 10.77 0.32
N GLY A 535 0.60 10.05 -0.81
CA GLY A 535 1.77 10.06 -1.67
C GLY A 535 1.66 10.94 -2.91
N CYS A 536 0.56 11.70 -3.10
CA CYS A 536 0.32 12.44 -4.32
C CYS A 536 0.79 13.90 -4.28
N ASP A 537 0.78 14.54 -5.46
CA ASP A 537 0.96 15.98 -5.60
C ASP A 537 -0.20 16.74 -4.96
N MET A 538 0.08 17.38 -3.83
CA MET A 538 -0.92 18.14 -3.08
C MET A 538 -1.37 19.42 -3.81
N SER A 539 -0.56 19.95 -4.72
CA SER A 539 -0.88 21.18 -5.46
C SER A 539 -1.94 20.98 -6.54
N ASP A 540 -2.18 19.74 -6.96
CA ASP A 540 -3.08 19.39 -8.06
C ASP A 540 -4.03 18.24 -7.67
N ILE A 541 -4.67 18.37 -6.50
CA ILE A 541 -5.70 17.43 -6.02
C ILE A 541 -7.03 17.75 -6.69
N ASP A 542 -7.61 16.81 -7.43
CA ASP A 542 -8.94 16.92 -8.01
C ASP A 542 -10.06 16.63 -6.98
N ASP A 543 -11.30 16.95 -7.35
CA ASP A 543 -12.48 16.77 -6.50
C ASP A 543 -12.71 15.30 -6.12
N PHE A 544 -12.39 14.37 -7.02
CA PHE A 544 -12.50 12.94 -6.76
C PHE A 544 -11.52 12.52 -5.65
N THR A 545 -10.23 12.82 -5.80
CA THR A 545 -9.21 12.52 -4.79
C THR A 545 -9.53 13.21 -3.47
N LEU A 546 -9.96 14.48 -3.52
CA LEU A 546 -10.40 15.20 -2.33
C LEU A 546 -11.55 14.47 -1.63
N SER A 547 -12.53 13.96 -2.37
CA SER A 547 -13.68 13.23 -1.82
C SER A 547 -13.28 11.93 -1.10
N LEU A 548 -12.23 11.25 -1.59
CA LEU A 548 -11.66 10.07 -0.94
C LEU A 548 -11.03 10.42 0.42
N LEU A 549 -10.34 11.56 0.49
CA LEU A 549 -9.55 12.00 1.64
C LEU A 549 -10.36 12.81 2.68
N THR A 550 -11.62 13.12 2.41
CA THR A 550 -12.46 13.95 3.29
C THR A 550 -13.71 13.24 3.83
N ASN A 551 -13.86 11.94 3.58
CA ASN A 551 -14.96 11.17 4.16
C ASN A 551 -14.73 10.90 5.64
N ASN A 552 -15.39 11.67 6.51
CA ASN A 552 -15.21 11.56 7.95
C ASN A 552 -15.67 10.22 8.55
N GLU A 553 -16.63 9.52 7.95
CA GLU A 553 -17.10 8.23 8.47
C GLU A 553 -16.11 7.11 8.14
N VAL A 554 -15.51 7.13 6.96
CA VAL A 554 -14.44 6.22 6.57
C VAL A 554 -13.17 6.48 7.41
N ILE A 555 -12.78 7.75 7.58
CA ILE A 555 -11.65 8.15 8.43
C ILE A 555 -11.90 7.75 9.89
N ALA A 556 -13.13 7.87 10.41
CA ALA A 556 -13.45 7.49 11.78
C ALA A 556 -13.20 6.00 12.06
N VAL A 557 -13.34 5.12 11.07
CA VAL A 557 -12.95 3.70 11.20
C VAL A 557 -11.45 3.55 11.43
N ASN A 558 -10.62 4.32 10.71
CA ASN A 558 -9.17 4.34 10.90
C ASN A 558 -8.78 4.87 12.28
N GLN A 559 -9.43 5.95 12.71
CA GLN A 559 -9.12 6.69 13.94
C GLN A 559 -9.85 6.14 15.18
N ASP A 560 -10.37 4.90 15.12
CA ASP A 560 -11.06 4.27 16.25
C ASP A 560 -10.13 4.01 17.43
N LEU A 561 -10.63 4.25 18.65
CA LEU A 561 -9.88 4.15 19.91
C LEU A 561 -9.26 2.80 20.18
N LEU A 562 -9.90 1.72 19.72
CA LEU A 562 -9.42 0.36 19.97
C LEU A 562 -8.22 0.02 19.10
N ALA A 563 -8.08 0.68 17.95
CA ALA A 563 -7.16 0.25 16.90
C ALA A 563 -7.18 -1.29 16.77
N ALA A 564 -8.40 -1.86 16.79
CA ALA A 564 -8.57 -3.32 16.83
C ALA A 564 -7.98 -3.97 15.57
N PRO A 565 -7.31 -5.11 15.71
CA PRO A 565 -6.87 -5.90 14.57
C PRO A 565 -8.04 -6.26 13.67
N ALA A 566 -7.87 -6.09 12.36
CA ALA A 566 -8.86 -6.54 11.39
C ALA A 566 -8.79 -8.05 11.20
N THR A 567 -9.94 -8.68 10.98
CA THR A 567 -10.07 -10.12 10.66
C THR A 567 -10.49 -10.27 9.21
N LYS A 568 -9.84 -11.19 8.50
CA LYS A 568 -10.11 -11.52 7.10
C LYS A 568 -10.92 -12.82 7.00
N LEU A 569 -11.95 -12.81 6.15
CA LEU A 569 -12.70 -13.99 5.72
C LEU A 569 -12.58 -14.12 4.20
N LEU A 570 -12.21 -15.28 3.72
CA LEU A 570 -12.18 -15.58 2.29
C LEU A 570 -13.57 -16.00 1.80
N THR A 571 -13.95 -15.56 0.60
CA THR A 571 -15.19 -15.93 -0.09
C THR A 571 -14.89 -16.28 -1.55
N ASP A 572 -15.85 -16.87 -2.25
CA ASP A 572 -15.70 -17.20 -3.68
C ASP A 572 -15.56 -15.93 -4.57
N ASN A 573 -16.01 -14.77 -4.09
CA ASN A 573 -16.02 -13.51 -4.83
C ASN A 573 -14.99 -12.49 -4.34
N GLY A 574 -14.14 -12.85 -3.38
CA GLY A 574 -13.12 -11.97 -2.83
C GLY A 574 -12.98 -12.12 -1.31
N GLN A 575 -12.84 -11.01 -0.61
CA GLN A 575 -12.53 -11.00 0.83
C GLN A 575 -13.51 -10.12 1.62
N ILE A 576 -13.86 -10.56 2.83
CA ILE A 576 -14.57 -9.73 3.80
C ILE A 576 -13.60 -9.44 4.94
N TRP A 577 -13.38 -8.16 5.21
CA TRP A 577 -12.58 -7.71 6.33
C TRP A 577 -13.48 -7.05 7.36
N TYR A 578 -13.29 -7.33 8.66
CA TYR A 578 -14.06 -6.68 9.71
C TYR A 578 -13.22 -6.44 10.95
N LYS A 579 -13.58 -5.38 11.70
CA LYS A 579 -13.06 -5.13 13.04
C LYS A 579 -14.13 -4.56 13.95
N LYS A 580 -14.01 -4.84 15.25
CA LYS A 580 -14.86 -4.22 16.27
C LYS A 580 -14.43 -2.77 16.50
N LEU A 581 -15.41 -1.88 16.67
CA LEU A 581 -15.22 -0.49 17.01
C LEU A 581 -15.51 -0.25 18.51
N TYR A 582 -15.01 0.86 19.03
CA TYR A 582 -15.10 1.20 20.47
C TYR A 582 -16.54 1.32 20.97
N ASP A 583 -17.48 1.71 20.12
CA ASP A 583 -18.89 1.87 20.44
C ASP A 583 -19.69 0.56 20.39
N GLY A 584 -19.02 -0.58 20.23
CA GLY A 584 -19.61 -1.91 20.16
C GLY A 584 -20.11 -2.32 18.78
N SER A 585 -20.08 -1.44 17.78
CA SER A 585 -20.38 -1.74 16.39
C SER A 585 -19.19 -2.41 15.68
N TYR A 586 -19.38 -2.78 14.42
CA TYR A 586 -18.34 -3.34 13.55
C TYR A 586 -18.19 -2.53 12.27
N ALA A 587 -16.97 -2.23 11.88
CA ALA A 587 -16.68 -1.86 10.50
C ALA A 587 -16.47 -3.13 9.68
N VAL A 588 -17.09 -3.19 8.50
CA VAL A 588 -17.03 -4.35 7.59
C VAL A 588 -16.79 -3.85 6.17
N GLY A 589 -15.74 -4.36 5.53
CA GLY A 589 -15.44 -4.12 4.12
C GLY A 589 -15.61 -5.41 3.31
N PHE A 590 -16.41 -5.34 2.26
CA PHE A 590 -16.60 -6.40 1.27
C PHE A 590 -15.78 -6.01 0.05
N PHE A 591 -14.68 -6.69 -0.20
CA PHE A 591 -13.72 -6.35 -1.25
C PHE A 591 -13.75 -7.39 -2.35
N GLN A 592 -14.04 -6.98 -3.56
CA GLN A 592 -13.80 -7.83 -4.71
C GLN A 592 -12.31 -7.76 -5.05
N ILE A 593 -11.58 -8.69 -4.50
CA ILE A 593 -10.14 -8.86 -4.71
C ILE A 593 -9.95 -10.29 -5.20
N ASP A 594 -9.47 -10.42 -6.42
CA ASP A 594 -9.07 -11.69 -7.00
C ASP A 594 -7.58 -11.64 -7.37
N PRO A 595 -6.71 -12.14 -6.49
CA PRO A 595 -5.27 -12.14 -6.75
C PRO A 595 -4.87 -13.09 -7.88
N TYR A 596 -5.76 -13.99 -8.31
CA TYR A 596 -5.44 -15.06 -9.26
C TYR A 596 -6.12 -14.90 -10.61
N PHE A 597 -6.86 -13.80 -10.83
CA PHE A 597 -7.61 -13.66 -12.07
C PHE A 597 -6.65 -13.42 -13.26
N ILE A 598 -6.50 -14.45 -14.08
CA ILE A 598 -5.71 -14.41 -15.29
C ILE A 598 -6.66 -14.15 -16.45
N LEU A 599 -6.57 -12.98 -17.03
CA LEU A 599 -7.34 -12.61 -18.21
C LEU A 599 -6.62 -13.09 -19.46
N TRP A 600 -7.18 -14.09 -20.11
CA TRP A 600 -6.61 -14.72 -21.28
C TRP A 600 -6.84 -13.94 -22.59
N ASP A 601 -7.80 -13.01 -22.58
CA ASP A 601 -8.05 -12.11 -23.71
C ASP A 601 -8.78 -10.82 -23.25
N GLN A 602 -8.77 -9.81 -24.10
CA GLN A 602 -9.31 -8.47 -23.79
C GLN A 602 -10.84 -8.47 -23.67
N ASP A 603 -11.55 -9.24 -24.50
CA ASP A 603 -13.02 -9.29 -24.46
C ASP A 603 -13.51 -9.92 -23.15
N GLU A 604 -12.81 -10.96 -22.66
CA GLU A 604 -13.08 -11.56 -21.36
C GLU A 604 -12.80 -10.56 -20.23
N ALA A 605 -11.72 -9.77 -20.35
CA ALA A 605 -11.36 -8.72 -19.42
C ALA A 605 -12.46 -7.67 -19.28
N GLU A 606 -12.95 -7.15 -20.38
CA GLU A 606 -14.01 -6.14 -20.41
C GLU A 606 -15.30 -6.66 -19.79
N ALA A 607 -15.70 -7.89 -20.17
CA ALA A 607 -16.91 -8.53 -19.64
C ALA A 607 -16.88 -8.70 -18.13
N ILE A 608 -15.72 -9.01 -17.55
CA ILE A 608 -15.52 -9.20 -16.12
C ILE A 608 -15.49 -7.88 -15.37
N GLN A 609 -14.81 -6.87 -15.91
CA GLN A 609 -14.72 -5.55 -15.31
C GLN A 609 -16.08 -4.83 -15.24
N MET A 610 -17.05 -5.26 -16.02
CA MET A 610 -18.42 -4.73 -16.00
C MET A 610 -19.35 -5.48 -15.05
N LYS A 611 -18.91 -6.54 -14.38
CA LYS A 611 -19.71 -7.33 -13.44
C LYS A 611 -19.78 -6.72 -12.05
N THR A 612 -20.85 -7.06 -11.35
CA THR A 612 -20.95 -6.93 -9.90
C THR A 612 -20.94 -8.31 -9.26
N TYR A 613 -20.46 -8.40 -8.05
CA TYR A 613 -20.24 -9.63 -7.31
C TYR A 613 -21.07 -9.61 -6.03
N ASP A 614 -21.80 -10.68 -5.78
CA ASP A 614 -22.64 -10.82 -4.59
C ASP A 614 -21.78 -11.24 -3.39
N PHE A 615 -21.97 -10.56 -2.27
CA PHE A 615 -21.38 -10.92 -0.99
C PHE A 615 -22.45 -11.12 0.06
N GLU A 616 -22.22 -12.09 0.95
CA GLU A 616 -23.06 -12.39 2.09
C GLU A 616 -22.20 -12.53 3.35
N LEU A 617 -22.65 -11.90 4.45
CA LEU A 617 -22.07 -12.06 5.77
C LEU A 617 -23.13 -12.51 6.76
N ALA A 618 -23.01 -13.71 7.30
CA ALA A 618 -23.83 -14.17 8.40
C ALA A 618 -23.44 -13.42 9.69
N LEU A 619 -24.37 -12.71 10.32
CA LEU A 619 -24.11 -11.86 11.49
C LEU A 619 -23.51 -12.63 12.68
N LYS A 620 -23.80 -13.93 12.77
CA LYS A 620 -23.15 -14.82 13.76
C LYS A 620 -21.62 -14.88 13.66
N GLN A 621 -21.02 -14.58 12.50
CA GLN A 621 -19.56 -14.50 12.32
C GLN A 621 -18.96 -13.29 13.07
N LEU A 622 -19.79 -12.26 13.29
CA LEU A 622 -19.46 -11.12 14.15
C LEU A 622 -19.85 -11.35 15.63
N GLY A 623 -20.37 -12.54 15.98
CA GLY A 623 -20.89 -12.82 17.32
C GLY A 623 -22.26 -12.17 17.59
N ILE A 624 -22.98 -11.73 16.56
CA ILE A 624 -24.28 -11.05 16.70
C ILE A 624 -25.41 -12.02 16.43
N THR A 625 -26.36 -12.11 17.35
CA THR A 625 -27.55 -13.00 17.25
C THR A 625 -28.87 -12.23 17.09
N GLY A 626 -28.87 -10.91 17.22
CA GLY A 626 -30.02 -10.03 17.11
C GLY A 626 -30.08 -9.25 15.80
N LYS A 627 -30.96 -8.27 15.78
CA LYS A 627 -31.03 -7.29 14.68
C LYS A 627 -29.83 -6.34 14.69
N VAL A 628 -29.50 -5.83 13.52
CA VAL A 628 -28.48 -4.80 13.32
C VAL A 628 -29.02 -3.68 12.45
N SER A 629 -28.57 -2.46 12.66
CA SER A 629 -28.64 -1.40 11.67
C SER A 629 -27.35 -1.37 10.84
N VAL A 630 -27.48 -1.10 9.55
CA VAL A 630 -26.33 -1.06 8.62
C VAL A 630 -26.26 0.32 7.95
N ARG A 631 -25.06 0.90 7.92
CA ARG A 631 -24.80 2.21 7.31
C ARG A 631 -23.67 2.10 6.28
N ASP A 632 -23.91 2.58 5.07
CA ASP A 632 -22.89 2.76 4.02
C ASP A 632 -22.01 3.96 4.39
N LEU A 633 -20.74 3.71 4.64
CA LEU A 633 -19.80 4.72 5.12
C LEU A 633 -19.38 5.70 4.01
N TRP A 634 -19.21 5.22 2.78
CA TRP A 634 -18.85 6.10 1.66
C TRP A 634 -19.98 7.06 1.30
N ARG A 635 -21.21 6.56 1.24
CA ARG A 635 -22.39 7.36 0.91
C ARG A 635 -23.03 8.04 2.12
N GLN A 636 -22.55 7.72 3.32
CA GLN A 636 -23.10 8.22 4.61
C GLN A 636 -24.60 8.00 4.69
N LYS A 637 -25.06 6.82 4.27
CA LYS A 637 -26.47 6.49 4.11
C LYS A 637 -26.85 5.24 4.89
N ASP A 638 -27.96 5.34 5.64
CA ASP A 638 -28.53 4.19 6.32
C ASP A 638 -29.18 3.23 5.29
N LEU A 639 -28.81 1.96 5.38
CA LEU A 639 -29.29 0.88 4.50
C LEU A 639 -30.49 0.13 5.10
N GLY A 640 -30.81 0.38 6.39
CA GLY A 640 -31.90 -0.25 7.11
C GLY A 640 -31.44 -1.28 8.13
N GLU A 641 -32.43 -2.07 8.63
CA GLU A 641 -32.21 -3.12 9.62
C GLU A 641 -32.15 -4.52 8.96
N TYR A 642 -31.29 -5.37 9.50
CA TYR A 642 -31.07 -6.73 9.04
C TYR A 642 -31.07 -7.70 10.22
N ASN A 643 -31.39 -8.98 9.95
CA ASN A 643 -31.39 -10.04 10.94
C ASN A 643 -30.86 -11.34 10.31
N GLY A 644 -29.92 -11.98 10.99
CA GLY A 644 -29.29 -13.22 10.53
C GLY A 644 -28.15 -13.02 9.55
N GLU A 645 -28.34 -12.23 8.50
CA GLU A 645 -27.33 -11.99 7.46
C GLU A 645 -27.43 -10.58 6.86
N PHE A 646 -26.33 -10.08 6.29
CA PHE A 646 -26.29 -8.90 5.44
C PHE A 646 -25.74 -9.28 4.06
N ARG A 647 -26.37 -8.76 3.00
CA ARG A 647 -25.97 -8.98 1.60
C ARG A 647 -25.72 -7.66 0.91
N THR A 648 -24.72 -7.66 0.03
CA THR A 648 -24.36 -6.50 -0.78
C THR A 648 -23.77 -6.92 -2.12
N GLN A 649 -23.79 -5.99 -3.08
CA GLN A 649 -23.12 -6.15 -4.38
C GLN A 649 -21.92 -5.21 -4.46
N VAL A 650 -20.85 -5.69 -5.04
CA VAL A 650 -19.58 -4.98 -5.16
C VAL A 650 -19.13 -5.01 -6.61
N PRO A 651 -18.73 -3.88 -7.22
CA PRO A 651 -18.17 -3.88 -8.57
C PRO A 651 -16.80 -4.57 -8.60
N TYR A 652 -16.35 -4.90 -9.78
CA TYR A 652 -15.01 -5.46 -9.99
C TYR A 652 -13.94 -4.54 -9.38
N HIS A 653 -13.05 -5.10 -8.55
CA HIS A 653 -12.04 -4.44 -7.74
C HIS A 653 -12.58 -3.37 -6.76
N GLY A 654 -13.89 -3.30 -6.60
CA GLY A 654 -14.52 -2.32 -5.73
C GLY A 654 -14.71 -2.81 -4.29
N VAL A 655 -15.37 -1.97 -3.51
CA VAL A 655 -15.67 -2.22 -2.10
C VAL A 655 -17.10 -1.78 -1.74
N SER A 656 -17.75 -2.54 -0.87
CA SER A 656 -18.87 -2.08 -0.05
C SER A 656 -18.35 -1.95 1.37
N PHE A 657 -18.28 -0.72 1.90
CA PHE A 657 -17.71 -0.44 3.22
C PHE A 657 -18.82 0.06 4.15
N VAL A 658 -19.15 -0.73 5.16
CA VAL A 658 -20.31 -0.49 6.01
C VAL A 658 -19.96 -0.53 7.49
N LYS A 659 -20.78 0.17 8.30
CA LYS A 659 -20.83 0.04 9.75
C LYS A 659 -22.06 -0.79 10.12
N ILE A 660 -21.87 -1.86 10.90
CA ILE A 660 -22.91 -2.74 11.41
C ILE A 660 -23.04 -2.52 12.91
N THR A 661 -24.20 -2.04 13.34
CA THR A 661 -24.47 -1.70 14.75
C THR A 661 -25.56 -2.62 15.28
N PRO A 662 -25.32 -3.40 16.36
CA PRO A 662 -26.38 -4.15 17.04
C PRO A 662 -27.49 -3.21 17.50
N VAL A 663 -28.75 -3.61 17.26
CA VAL A 663 -29.94 -2.91 17.75
C VAL A 663 -30.43 -3.65 18.99
N GLU A 664 -30.61 -2.94 20.10
CA GLU A 664 -31.12 -3.50 21.38
C GLU A 664 -32.56 -4.01 21.27
#